data_a7ecf68fbf289715caad27b3ecbecfcb
#
_entry.id   a7ecf68fbf289715caad27b3ecbecfcb
#
_cell.length_a   1.000
_cell.length_b   1.000
_cell.length_c   1.000
_cell.angle_alpha   90.00
_cell.angle_beta   90.00
_cell.angle_gamma   90.00
#
_symmetry.space_group_name_H-M   'P 1'
#
loop_
_entity.id
_entity.type
_entity.pdbx_description
1 polymer ?
#
loop_
_entity_poly.entity_id
_entity_poly.type
_entity_poly.pdbx_seq_one_letter_code
_entity_poly.pdbx_strand_id
1 'polypeptide(L)'
;STSPILTVTSDEINTGGRIDLSDMLNQLPQINANYLGQDLGNKTSGLSSAGGVATASLRGLGPNRTLVLVDGRRLGAGSPQTVITAPGPDIDQIPAILVERIDVVTGGASAVYGSDAIAGVVNFITKKNFQGVQFDAQLGGNWHNNNNGFIRQRLDDAGQVGPRGTSWDGKTINASFAAGANILEGRGNVTGYFGYQKMDPVRSTDRDFGACQLNITDELDDVFCQGSSNSNYFGPRPGNAAYSVLGNQFVSRTTPGLNPPAFFNSQSYIYMQRQDERYNAGFLAHVDVNDHFRPYAELSFMDDRTYQEVAPTALFRGSNVVGDTGNYAVNCSNPLLSAQQASILCTPAQIAADRLNPGSVSADVEIGRRNVEGGARYYVFEHTNYRLALGSKGSIAEGWNYDAYGQYYYTNFSNINGNDFSFAKIADALQVTGTAANPVCISGGTCVPYNIFRDGGVTQAALDYLGTLGTATGSTEMRTVHADVTGDLGTYGIQLPTANEGVGVNVGYEYRRERVKYIPDAAYESGLIVGTGGAYPRIDNALAVKEGFTEIRVPLVQGKPGVYDFLADAGYRYSDYSSGVKTDTYKFELQYAPVQDYRLRASFNHAIRAPSVVELFVPQLVGKVAFGEDPCAPGETTGVAAEPFSKCANTGVTAAQYGNGGSTNTIPQGTGGQLTQLQGGNPNLKPEQADTYTLGLTFQPQSLPDFAGSIDYYRIKLKDVVGALDAQLILRNCLDTGDPTYCSQLVRHPITGTLNGASVAGGGYIVQTNVNIGAGLLEGIDLQAAYKMNLPYGSLRLMLNGAYQLTNETTPIKDGGSYDCAGLFGPTCQTVNPRWRHNLRASWAMPSDVTISATWRFLGGVKLDNNDSNPLLLGSAFGDLATFRSKISPVSYIDLAATWDVSKHLQVRGGINNLLDRDPPLASVEIVSGGAPNYYEYYDGLGRQVFAAVTMKF
;
A
#
# COMPACT_ATOMS: atom_id res chain seq x y z
N SER A 1 -20.53 -18.56 13.27
CA SER A 1 -20.08 -17.27 13.82
C SER A 1 -21.26 -16.34 13.96
N THR A 2 -21.33 -15.63 15.08
CA THR A 2 -22.27 -14.52 15.31
C THR A 2 -21.83 -13.25 14.59
N SER A 3 -20.54 -13.08 14.36
CA SER A 3 -20.02 -11.97 13.56
C SER A 3 -20.47 -12.09 12.10
N PRO A 4 -20.75 -10.96 11.43
CA PRO A 4 -21.13 -10.97 10.02
C PRO A 4 -20.06 -11.65 9.16
N ILE A 5 -20.47 -12.59 8.32
CA ILE A 5 -19.59 -13.26 7.36
C ILE A 5 -20.09 -12.97 5.96
N LEU A 6 -19.20 -12.42 5.12
CA LEU A 6 -19.39 -12.38 3.68
C LEU A 6 -18.64 -13.56 3.08
N THR A 7 -19.35 -14.40 2.32
CA THR A 7 -18.74 -15.52 1.62
C THR A 7 -18.69 -15.25 0.13
N VAL A 8 -17.48 -15.37 -0.46
CA VAL A 8 -17.25 -15.33 -1.90
C VAL A 8 -16.97 -16.75 -2.38
N THR A 9 -17.77 -17.23 -3.31
CA THR A 9 -17.68 -18.61 -3.82
C THR A 9 -16.67 -18.74 -4.97
N SER A 10 -16.19 -19.97 -5.23
CA SER A 10 -15.31 -20.25 -6.38
C SER A 10 -15.93 -19.86 -7.72
N ASP A 11 -17.26 -19.94 -7.86
CA ASP A 11 -17.96 -19.51 -9.08
C ASP A 11 -17.87 -17.99 -9.28
N GLU A 12 -17.93 -17.21 -8.19
CA GLU A 12 -17.76 -15.76 -8.24
C GLU A 12 -16.32 -15.37 -8.58
N ILE A 13 -15.34 -16.07 -8.01
CA ILE A 13 -13.91 -15.92 -8.33
C ILE A 13 -13.68 -16.14 -9.83
N ASN A 14 -14.17 -17.28 -10.36
CA ASN A 14 -13.93 -17.70 -11.74
C ASN A 14 -14.65 -16.81 -12.77
N THR A 15 -15.86 -16.33 -12.49
CA THR A 15 -16.63 -15.50 -13.44
C THR A 15 -16.17 -14.04 -13.49
N GLY A 16 -15.44 -13.55 -12.49
CA GLY A 16 -14.88 -12.19 -12.50
C GLY A 16 -13.77 -11.97 -13.52
N GLY A 17 -13.17 -13.04 -14.05
CA GLY A 17 -12.09 -13.00 -15.04
C GLY A 17 -10.79 -12.36 -14.56
N ARG A 18 -10.69 -12.07 -13.28
CA ARG A 18 -9.46 -11.56 -12.67
C ARG A 18 -8.57 -12.72 -12.29
N ILE A 19 -7.29 -12.59 -12.61
CA ILE A 19 -6.33 -13.67 -12.38
C ILE A 19 -5.81 -13.66 -10.95
N ASP A 20 -5.81 -12.51 -10.28
CA ASP A 20 -5.38 -12.36 -8.89
C ASP A 20 -6.57 -12.36 -7.92
N LEU A 21 -6.42 -13.12 -6.83
CA LEU A 21 -7.40 -13.13 -5.73
C LEU A 21 -7.50 -11.75 -5.04
N SER A 22 -6.41 -11.01 -5.01
CA SER A 22 -6.36 -9.65 -4.48
C SER A 22 -7.27 -8.70 -5.27
N ASP A 23 -7.23 -8.75 -6.59
CA ASP A 23 -8.08 -7.92 -7.46
C ASP A 23 -9.55 -8.19 -7.25
N MET A 24 -9.91 -9.46 -7.03
CA MET A 24 -11.28 -9.85 -6.73
C MET A 24 -11.72 -9.36 -5.34
N LEU A 25 -10.86 -9.52 -4.32
CA LEU A 25 -11.15 -9.05 -2.96
C LEU A 25 -11.33 -7.53 -2.91
N ASN A 26 -10.52 -6.79 -3.66
CA ASN A 26 -10.58 -5.33 -3.70
C ASN A 26 -11.84 -4.77 -4.38
N GLN A 27 -12.61 -5.60 -5.07
CA GLN A 27 -13.96 -5.22 -5.55
C GLN A 27 -15.01 -5.26 -4.44
N LEU A 28 -14.76 -5.96 -3.34
CA LEU A 28 -15.72 -6.04 -2.26
C LEU A 28 -15.92 -4.66 -1.60
N PRO A 29 -17.17 -4.22 -1.37
CA PRO A 29 -17.43 -2.93 -0.74
C PRO A 29 -16.82 -2.75 0.64
N GLN A 30 -16.50 -3.83 1.34
CA GLN A 30 -15.87 -3.85 2.67
C GLN A 30 -14.35 -3.74 2.63
N ILE A 31 -13.72 -3.84 1.46
CA ILE A 31 -12.25 -3.79 1.29
C ILE A 31 -11.85 -2.46 0.64
N ASN A 32 -10.75 -1.88 1.10
CA ASN A 32 -10.18 -0.70 0.50
C ASN A 32 -9.10 -1.10 -0.52
N ALA A 33 -9.26 -0.64 -1.76
CA ALA A 33 -8.41 -0.99 -2.90
C ALA A 33 -6.98 -0.44 -2.86
N ASN A 34 -6.60 0.34 -1.85
CA ASN A 34 -5.29 1.01 -1.78
C ASN A 34 -4.11 0.10 -1.43
N TYR A 35 -4.31 -1.22 -1.31
CA TYR A 35 -3.28 -2.18 -0.91
C TYR A 35 -3.17 -3.34 -1.88
N LEU A 36 -3.14 -3.05 -3.18
CA LEU A 36 -2.92 -4.03 -4.23
C LEU A 36 -1.42 -4.34 -4.38
N GLY A 37 -1.06 -5.58 -4.64
CA GLY A 37 0.31 -5.98 -4.95
C GLY A 37 0.83 -5.37 -6.25
N GLN A 38 -0.09 -5.11 -7.16
CA GLN A 38 0.13 -4.36 -8.40
C GLN A 38 -0.07 -2.87 -8.23
N ASP A 39 -0.15 -2.44 -7.01
CA ASP A 39 -0.40 -1.09 -6.61
C ASP A 39 0.41 -0.11 -7.48
N LEU A 40 -0.35 0.66 -8.22
CA LEU A 40 0.06 1.61 -9.23
C LEU A 40 0.67 2.87 -8.62
N GLY A 41 0.45 3.04 -7.32
CA GLY A 41 0.87 4.24 -6.61
C GLY A 41 2.34 4.47 -6.75
N ASN A 42 2.68 5.72 -6.94
CA ASN A 42 4.00 6.28 -7.00
C ASN A 42 4.94 5.69 -5.94
N LYS A 43 5.37 4.49 -6.20
CA LYS A 43 6.40 3.89 -5.38
C LYS A 43 7.72 4.11 -6.09
N THR A 44 7.96 5.40 -6.34
CA THR A 44 9.20 5.95 -6.91
C THR A 44 10.41 5.70 -6.03
N SER A 45 10.19 5.32 -4.76
CA SER A 45 11.28 4.88 -3.89
C SER A 45 11.10 3.40 -3.56
N GLY A 46 12.10 2.59 -3.82
CA GLY A 46 12.13 1.18 -3.41
C GLY A 46 11.96 0.94 -1.90
N LEU A 47 11.84 2.00 -1.12
CA LEU A 47 11.65 2.00 0.34
C LEU A 47 10.20 1.79 0.77
N SER A 48 9.24 2.27 0.00
CA SER A 48 7.86 2.35 0.46
C SER A 48 6.95 1.28 -0.14
N SER A 49 7.43 0.47 -1.09
CA SER A 49 6.60 -0.54 -1.73
C SER A 49 7.12 -1.94 -1.49
N ALA A 50 6.26 -2.78 -0.96
CA ALA A 50 6.40 -4.22 -1.08
C ALA A 50 6.01 -4.62 -2.52
N GLY A 51 6.83 -4.22 -3.51
CA GLY A 51 6.59 -4.53 -4.91
C GLY A 51 6.42 -6.03 -5.10
N GLY A 52 5.32 -6.46 -5.72
CA GLY A 52 4.99 -7.86 -5.89
C GLY A 52 4.29 -8.54 -4.72
N VAL A 53 3.89 -7.81 -3.66
CA VAL A 53 3.13 -8.38 -2.52
C VAL A 53 1.70 -7.86 -2.54
N ALA A 54 0.74 -8.76 -2.66
CA ALA A 54 -0.68 -8.44 -2.61
C ALA A 54 -1.23 -8.62 -1.19
N THR A 55 -1.90 -7.60 -0.67
CA THR A 55 -2.44 -7.60 0.69
C THR A 55 -3.94 -7.28 0.71
N ALA A 56 -4.62 -7.60 1.81
CA ALA A 56 -6.00 -7.22 2.04
C ALA A 56 -6.11 -6.17 3.14
N SER A 57 -6.95 -5.15 2.95
CA SER A 57 -7.24 -4.12 3.94
C SER A 57 -8.74 -3.99 4.15
N LEU A 58 -9.27 -4.63 5.16
CA LEU A 58 -10.67 -4.49 5.54
C LEU A 58 -10.94 -3.07 6.05
N ARG A 59 -11.96 -2.45 5.48
CA ARG A 59 -12.46 -1.11 5.87
C ARG A 59 -11.41 0.00 5.85
N GLY A 60 -10.28 -0.19 5.13
CA GLY A 60 -9.20 0.79 5.07
C GLY A 60 -8.33 0.88 6.33
N LEU A 61 -8.48 -0.04 7.30
CA LEU A 61 -7.70 -0.02 8.54
C LEU A 61 -6.25 -0.51 8.38
N GLY A 62 -5.88 -0.97 7.19
CA GLY A 62 -4.55 -1.44 6.84
C GLY A 62 -4.40 -2.97 6.87
N PRO A 63 -3.41 -3.50 6.13
CA PRO A 63 -3.18 -4.94 6.05
C PRO A 63 -2.66 -5.55 7.36
N ASN A 64 -2.02 -4.76 8.21
CA ASN A 64 -1.55 -5.17 9.54
C ASN A 64 -2.65 -5.25 10.62
N ARG A 65 -3.89 -4.84 10.28
CA ARG A 65 -5.09 -4.96 11.13
C ARG A 65 -6.14 -5.89 10.53
N THR A 66 -5.79 -6.52 9.39
CA THR A 66 -6.61 -7.51 8.68
C THR A 66 -5.91 -8.86 8.71
N LEU A 67 -6.47 -9.80 9.46
CA LEU A 67 -5.88 -11.13 9.56
C LEU A 67 -6.22 -11.98 8.33
N VAL A 68 -5.20 -12.55 7.68
CA VAL A 68 -5.38 -13.47 6.55
C VAL A 68 -5.06 -14.89 6.99
N LEU A 69 -5.98 -15.79 6.66
CA LEU A 69 -5.89 -17.21 7.00
C LEU A 69 -6.04 -18.08 5.75
N VAL A 70 -5.39 -19.23 5.77
CA VAL A 70 -5.67 -20.35 4.85
C VAL A 70 -6.09 -21.54 5.71
N ASP A 71 -7.33 -22.00 5.52
CA ASP A 71 -7.93 -23.09 6.30
C ASP A 71 -7.84 -22.87 7.82
N GLY A 72 -8.05 -21.61 8.25
CA GLY A 72 -7.99 -21.22 9.65
C GLY A 72 -6.57 -20.99 10.19
N ARG A 73 -5.52 -21.17 9.39
CA ARG A 73 -4.12 -20.99 9.80
C ARG A 73 -3.55 -19.69 9.28
N ARG A 74 -2.88 -18.95 10.13
CA ARG A 74 -2.29 -17.63 9.83
C ARG A 74 -1.21 -17.72 8.75
N LEU A 75 -1.21 -16.76 7.82
CA LEU A 75 -0.09 -16.50 6.92
C LEU A 75 0.91 -15.54 7.56
N GLY A 76 2.19 -15.75 7.28
CA GLY A 76 3.27 -14.86 7.68
C GLY A 76 3.37 -13.63 6.76
N ALA A 77 4.22 -12.68 7.17
CA ALA A 77 4.48 -11.47 6.40
C ALA A 77 5.10 -11.77 5.03
N GLY A 78 4.59 -11.14 3.97
CA GLY A 78 4.99 -11.38 2.59
C GLY A 78 6.34 -10.77 2.20
N SER A 79 6.82 -9.74 2.89
CA SER A 79 8.10 -9.09 2.59
C SER A 79 8.76 -8.52 3.84
N PRO A 80 10.10 -8.55 3.94
CA PRO A 80 10.85 -7.86 5.01
C PRO A 80 11.03 -6.36 4.72
N GLN A 81 10.67 -5.89 3.53
CA GLN A 81 10.93 -4.54 3.06
C GLN A 81 9.87 -3.58 3.58
N THR A 82 10.09 -3.02 4.75
CA THR A 82 9.31 -1.87 5.21
C THR A 82 10.16 -1.03 6.15
N VAL A 83 10.02 0.29 6.05
CA VAL A 83 10.74 1.22 6.94
C VAL A 83 9.85 1.69 8.09
N ILE A 84 8.53 1.77 7.87
CA ILE A 84 7.62 2.43 8.83
C ILE A 84 6.36 1.59 9.11
N THR A 85 5.91 0.76 8.18
CA THR A 85 4.67 -0.01 8.32
C THR A 85 4.94 -1.51 8.40
N ALA A 86 4.18 -2.21 9.22
CA ALA A 86 4.26 -3.66 9.31
C ALA A 86 3.85 -4.31 7.97
N PRO A 87 4.67 -5.25 7.46
CA PRO A 87 4.32 -5.97 6.24
C PRO A 87 3.11 -6.86 6.47
N GLY A 88 2.12 -6.77 5.57
CA GLY A 88 0.98 -7.70 5.55
C GLY A 88 1.34 -9.08 4.98
N PRO A 89 0.46 -10.06 5.16
CA PRO A 89 0.56 -11.34 4.46
C PRO A 89 0.35 -11.16 2.96
N ASP A 90 1.10 -11.93 2.17
CA ASP A 90 0.94 -11.96 0.73
C ASP A 90 -0.13 -13.00 0.35
N ILE A 91 -1.22 -12.55 -0.28
CA ILE A 91 -2.31 -13.42 -0.70
C ILE A 91 -2.08 -14.08 -2.07
N ASP A 92 -1.11 -13.62 -2.83
CA ASP A 92 -0.76 -14.17 -4.13
C ASP A 92 -0.18 -15.59 -4.06
N GLN A 93 0.31 -16.01 -2.88
CA GLN A 93 0.75 -17.39 -2.64
C GLN A 93 -0.39 -18.42 -2.59
N ILE A 94 -1.67 -17.97 -2.57
CA ILE A 94 -2.83 -18.84 -2.41
C ILE A 94 -3.27 -19.35 -3.79
N PRO A 95 -3.33 -20.69 -4.02
CA PRO A 95 -3.68 -21.25 -5.33
C PRO A 95 -5.17 -21.10 -5.62
N ALA A 96 -5.56 -20.16 -6.49
CA ALA A 96 -6.96 -19.87 -6.82
C ALA A 96 -7.73 -21.11 -7.28
N ILE A 97 -7.10 -22.05 -8.02
CA ILE A 97 -7.73 -23.29 -8.51
C ILE A 97 -8.23 -24.21 -7.39
N LEU A 98 -7.58 -24.14 -6.21
CA LEU A 98 -7.97 -24.93 -5.03
C LEU A 98 -8.85 -24.16 -4.05
N VAL A 99 -9.10 -22.87 -4.22
CA VAL A 99 -10.01 -22.12 -3.35
C VAL A 99 -11.44 -22.59 -3.59
N GLU A 100 -12.10 -23.04 -2.54
CA GLU A 100 -13.53 -23.39 -2.53
C GLU A 100 -14.38 -22.15 -2.29
N ARG A 101 -13.98 -21.34 -1.32
CA ARG A 101 -14.59 -20.06 -0.96
C ARG A 101 -13.67 -19.20 -0.13
N ILE A 102 -14.00 -17.94 -0.02
CA ILE A 102 -13.37 -16.99 0.87
C ILE A 102 -14.41 -16.50 1.86
N ASP A 103 -14.13 -16.68 3.15
CA ASP A 103 -14.97 -16.21 4.24
C ASP A 103 -14.36 -14.92 4.82
N VAL A 104 -15.07 -13.80 4.69
CA VAL A 104 -14.65 -12.49 5.21
C VAL A 104 -15.48 -12.18 6.45
N VAL A 105 -14.85 -12.25 7.63
CA VAL A 105 -15.45 -11.87 8.91
C VAL A 105 -15.23 -10.38 9.11
N THR A 106 -16.31 -9.60 9.09
CA THR A 106 -16.27 -8.14 9.17
C THR A 106 -16.48 -7.61 10.58
N GLY A 107 -15.50 -7.79 11.45
CA GLY A 107 -15.53 -7.33 12.85
C GLY A 107 -14.36 -7.87 13.66
N GLY A 108 -14.09 -7.31 14.82
CA GLY A 108 -13.01 -7.74 15.68
C GLY A 108 -13.15 -9.23 16.04
N ALA A 109 -12.07 -9.98 15.84
CA ALA A 109 -12.05 -11.43 16.06
C ALA A 109 -10.79 -11.91 16.80
N SER A 110 -10.08 -11.01 17.49
CA SER A 110 -8.79 -11.32 18.14
C SER A 110 -8.94 -12.31 19.30
N ALA A 111 -10.07 -12.39 19.96
CA ALA A 111 -10.31 -13.39 21.00
C ALA A 111 -10.24 -14.83 20.44
N VAL A 112 -10.67 -15.04 19.19
CA VAL A 112 -10.66 -16.32 18.50
C VAL A 112 -9.32 -16.58 17.82
N TYR A 113 -8.87 -15.62 16.98
CA TYR A 113 -7.78 -15.81 16.04
C TYR A 113 -6.46 -15.16 16.48
N GLY A 114 -6.43 -14.50 17.64
CA GLY A 114 -5.25 -13.79 18.14
C GLY A 114 -5.08 -12.38 17.59
N SER A 115 -3.92 -11.78 17.83
CA SER A 115 -3.55 -10.42 17.38
C SER A 115 -3.82 -10.21 15.89
N ASP A 116 -3.98 -8.94 15.49
CA ASP A 116 -4.15 -8.45 14.10
C ASP A 116 -5.57 -8.59 13.51
N ALA A 117 -6.49 -9.31 14.15
CA ALA A 117 -7.89 -9.40 13.75
C ALA A 117 -8.74 -8.22 14.29
N ILE A 118 -8.27 -6.98 14.12
CA ILE A 118 -8.97 -5.76 14.54
C ILE A 118 -10.08 -5.40 13.54
N ALA A 119 -9.73 -5.28 12.27
CA ALA A 119 -10.66 -4.96 11.19
C ALA A 119 -11.55 -6.17 10.82
N GLY A 120 -11.01 -7.36 11.05
CA GLY A 120 -11.63 -8.61 10.73
C GLY A 120 -10.65 -9.66 10.22
N VAL A 121 -11.22 -10.72 9.59
CA VAL A 121 -10.47 -11.87 9.09
C VAL A 121 -10.86 -12.17 7.65
N VAL A 122 -9.90 -12.47 6.80
CA VAL A 122 -10.10 -13.03 5.46
C VAL A 122 -9.56 -14.46 5.48
N ASN A 123 -10.45 -15.45 5.42
CA ASN A 123 -10.09 -16.86 5.50
C ASN A 123 -10.36 -17.56 4.18
N PHE A 124 -9.32 -18.06 3.54
CA PHE A 124 -9.38 -18.83 2.31
C PHE A 124 -9.57 -20.31 2.65
N ILE A 125 -10.69 -20.86 2.23
CA ILE A 125 -11.01 -22.28 2.45
C ILE A 125 -10.66 -23.05 1.18
N THR A 126 -9.83 -24.09 1.33
CA THR A 126 -9.38 -24.91 0.20
C THR A 126 -10.22 -26.18 0.03
N LYS A 127 -10.25 -26.72 -1.20
CA LYS A 127 -10.89 -27.98 -1.54
C LYS A 127 -10.11 -29.15 -0.90
N LYS A 128 -10.64 -29.76 0.16
CA LYS A 128 -9.95 -30.80 0.93
C LYS A 128 -9.93 -32.19 0.27
N ASN A 129 -10.95 -32.51 -0.52
CA ASN A 129 -11.13 -33.83 -1.14
C ASN A 129 -11.23 -33.70 -2.66
N PHE A 130 -10.25 -33.03 -3.26
CA PHE A 130 -10.23 -32.88 -4.71
C PHE A 130 -9.96 -34.24 -5.36
N GLN A 131 -10.75 -34.58 -6.38
CA GLN A 131 -10.61 -35.83 -7.12
C GLN A 131 -10.57 -35.54 -8.62
N GLY A 132 -9.71 -36.26 -9.34
CA GLY A 132 -9.52 -36.09 -10.77
C GLY A 132 -8.42 -35.10 -11.10
N VAL A 133 -8.45 -34.64 -12.33
CA VAL A 133 -7.49 -33.67 -12.88
C VAL A 133 -8.25 -32.46 -13.38
N GLN A 134 -7.80 -31.27 -13.01
CA GLN A 134 -8.31 -30.00 -13.52
C GLN A 134 -7.16 -29.20 -14.12
N PHE A 135 -7.38 -28.69 -15.30
CA PHE A 135 -6.54 -27.68 -15.95
C PHE A 135 -7.38 -26.44 -16.22
N ASP A 136 -6.87 -25.28 -15.89
CA ASP A 136 -7.46 -23.98 -16.16
C ASP A 136 -6.46 -23.09 -16.87
N ALA A 137 -6.84 -22.49 -17.99
CA ALA A 137 -6.03 -21.52 -18.70
C ALA A 137 -6.84 -20.29 -19.04
N GLN A 138 -6.31 -19.13 -18.73
CA GLN A 138 -6.93 -17.83 -19.01
C GLN A 138 -5.96 -16.90 -19.72
N LEU A 139 -6.47 -16.22 -20.74
CA LEU A 139 -5.79 -15.13 -21.43
C LEU A 139 -6.62 -13.87 -21.25
N GLY A 140 -5.95 -12.74 -21.06
CA GLY A 140 -6.60 -11.44 -20.93
C GLY A 140 -5.75 -10.31 -21.47
N GLY A 141 -6.31 -9.12 -21.46
CA GLY A 141 -5.65 -7.88 -21.84
C GLY A 141 -6.60 -6.70 -21.71
N ASN A 142 -6.06 -5.50 -21.84
CA ASN A 142 -6.80 -4.27 -21.67
C ASN A 142 -7.08 -3.62 -23.03
N TRP A 143 -8.31 -3.21 -23.24
CA TRP A 143 -8.79 -2.53 -24.46
C TRP A 143 -9.38 -1.18 -24.08
N HIS A 144 -8.68 -0.12 -24.46
CA HIS A 144 -9.06 1.26 -24.12
C HIS A 144 -9.09 2.15 -25.35
N ASN A 145 -10.01 3.12 -25.35
CA ASN A 145 -10.12 4.12 -26.39
C ASN A 145 -9.67 5.48 -25.88
N ASN A 146 -8.45 5.87 -26.23
CA ASN A 146 -7.81 7.15 -25.89
C ASN A 146 -8.49 8.31 -26.61
N ASN A 147 -9.60 8.83 -26.08
CA ASN A 147 -10.40 9.89 -26.70
C ASN A 147 -10.83 11.02 -25.74
N ASN A 148 -10.17 11.16 -24.59
CA ASN A 148 -10.47 12.18 -23.59
C ASN A 148 -10.07 13.57 -24.09
N GLY A 149 -11.07 14.37 -24.52
CA GLY A 149 -10.84 15.70 -25.09
C GLY A 149 -10.29 16.72 -24.12
N PHE A 150 -10.61 16.59 -22.81
CA PHE A 150 -10.10 17.47 -21.77
C PHE A 150 -8.58 17.36 -21.63
N ILE A 151 -8.08 16.13 -21.48
CA ILE A 151 -6.63 15.93 -21.28
C ILE A 151 -5.84 16.21 -22.55
N ARG A 152 -6.42 15.93 -23.73
CA ARG A 152 -5.77 16.27 -24.99
C ARG A 152 -5.47 17.74 -25.12
N GLN A 153 -6.41 18.60 -24.75
CA GLN A 153 -6.18 20.04 -24.77
C GLN A 153 -5.00 20.41 -23.85
N ARG A 154 -4.91 19.84 -22.65
CA ARG A 154 -3.79 20.11 -21.72
C ARG A 154 -2.44 19.63 -22.25
N LEU A 155 -2.44 18.48 -22.95
CA LEU A 155 -1.23 17.99 -23.63
C LEU A 155 -0.79 18.90 -24.77
N ASP A 156 -1.75 19.32 -25.61
CA ASP A 156 -1.49 20.22 -26.74
C ASP A 156 -0.97 21.59 -26.24
N ASP A 157 -1.57 22.16 -25.19
CA ASP A 157 -1.16 23.42 -24.57
C ASP A 157 0.28 23.34 -23.99
N ALA A 158 0.67 22.16 -23.48
CA ALA A 158 2.01 21.88 -22.94
C ALA A 158 3.02 21.42 -24.03
N GLY A 159 2.60 21.29 -25.30
CA GLY A 159 3.44 20.74 -26.38
C GLY A 159 3.83 19.29 -26.17
N GLN A 160 3.07 18.52 -25.38
CA GLN A 160 3.30 17.11 -25.10
C GLN A 160 2.42 16.24 -25.98
N VAL A 161 2.92 15.03 -26.29
CA VAL A 161 2.21 14.06 -27.13
C VAL A 161 1.64 12.96 -26.24
N GLY A 162 0.34 12.69 -26.37
CA GLY A 162 -0.34 11.55 -25.72
C GLY A 162 -0.83 10.52 -26.74
N PRO A 163 -1.24 9.33 -26.28
CA PRO A 163 -1.77 8.27 -27.11
C PRO A 163 -3.11 8.69 -27.74
N ARG A 164 -3.42 8.13 -28.91
CA ARG A 164 -4.65 8.39 -29.66
C ARG A 164 -5.24 7.10 -30.21
N GLY A 165 -6.55 7.05 -30.29
CA GLY A 165 -7.25 5.89 -30.80
C GLY A 165 -7.28 4.74 -29.80
N THR A 166 -7.49 3.53 -30.31
CA THR A 166 -7.66 2.33 -29.48
C THR A 166 -6.32 1.68 -29.17
N SER A 167 -6.05 1.38 -27.89
CA SER A 167 -4.92 0.56 -27.44
C SER A 167 -5.39 -0.85 -27.07
N TRP A 168 -4.50 -1.83 -27.24
CA TRP A 168 -4.63 -3.18 -26.73
C TRP A 168 -3.30 -3.57 -26.09
N ASP A 169 -3.28 -3.68 -24.77
CA ASP A 169 -2.06 -3.81 -23.96
C ASP A 169 -2.29 -4.63 -22.69
N GLY A 170 -1.30 -4.70 -21.79
CA GLY A 170 -1.41 -5.34 -20.49
C GLY A 170 -1.84 -6.80 -20.58
N LYS A 171 -1.26 -7.55 -21.52
CA LYS A 171 -1.59 -8.95 -21.72
C LYS A 171 -1.37 -9.73 -20.43
N THR A 172 -2.34 -10.58 -20.09
CA THR A 172 -2.27 -11.48 -18.93
C THR A 172 -2.41 -12.93 -19.37
N ILE A 173 -1.63 -13.80 -18.75
CA ILE A 173 -1.66 -15.25 -18.94
C ILE A 173 -1.73 -15.89 -17.56
N ASN A 174 -2.69 -16.79 -17.38
CA ASN A 174 -2.73 -17.67 -16.22
C ASN A 174 -2.93 -19.09 -16.68
N ALA A 175 -2.16 -20.04 -16.14
CA ALA A 175 -2.31 -21.46 -16.39
C ALA A 175 -2.18 -22.19 -15.04
N SER A 176 -3.19 -22.95 -14.67
CA SER A 176 -3.23 -23.67 -13.39
C SER A 176 -3.59 -25.13 -13.61
N PHE A 177 -2.99 -26.00 -12.84
CA PHE A 177 -3.20 -27.42 -12.85
C PHE A 177 -3.42 -27.93 -11.43
N ALA A 178 -4.37 -28.81 -11.25
CA ALA A 178 -4.59 -29.54 -10.01
C ALA A 178 -4.91 -31.00 -10.30
N ALA A 179 -4.31 -31.90 -9.53
CA ALA A 179 -4.60 -33.34 -9.60
C ALA A 179 -4.75 -33.89 -8.18
N GLY A 180 -5.80 -34.64 -7.95
CA GLY A 180 -6.09 -35.23 -6.66
C GLY A 180 -6.70 -36.60 -6.75
N ALA A 181 -6.39 -37.42 -5.77
CA ALA A 181 -6.92 -38.78 -5.66
C ALA A 181 -7.23 -39.15 -4.20
N ASN A 182 -8.32 -39.86 -4.01
CA ASN A 182 -8.57 -40.54 -2.78
C ASN A 182 -7.66 -41.75 -2.63
N ILE A 183 -7.10 -41.94 -1.47
CA ILE A 183 -6.20 -43.03 -1.12
C ILE A 183 -6.81 -43.88 0.00
N LEU A 184 -6.28 -45.07 0.22
CA LEU A 184 -6.68 -45.99 1.32
C LEU A 184 -8.20 -46.22 1.35
N GLU A 185 -8.80 -46.56 0.20
CA GLU A 185 -10.26 -46.84 0.08
C GLU A 185 -11.14 -45.64 0.45
N GLY A 186 -10.68 -44.41 0.17
CA GLY A 186 -11.41 -43.18 0.44
C GLY A 186 -11.17 -42.58 1.84
N ARG A 187 -10.33 -43.21 2.66
CA ARG A 187 -9.96 -42.72 3.99
C ARG A 187 -8.93 -41.59 3.98
N GLY A 188 -8.45 -41.19 2.82
CA GLY A 188 -7.53 -40.06 2.69
C GLY A 188 -7.60 -39.46 1.30
N ASN A 189 -7.00 -38.29 1.16
CA ASN A 189 -6.85 -37.61 -0.12
C ASN A 189 -5.46 -36.99 -0.22
N VAL A 190 -4.92 -36.97 -1.42
CA VAL A 190 -3.70 -36.23 -1.77
C VAL A 190 -4.02 -35.40 -3.00
N THR A 191 -3.80 -34.10 -2.91
CA THR A 191 -4.00 -33.14 -4.01
C THR A 191 -2.74 -32.35 -4.24
N GLY A 192 -2.17 -32.39 -5.45
CA GLY A 192 -1.07 -31.55 -5.90
C GLY A 192 -1.57 -30.45 -6.82
N TYR A 193 -0.88 -29.34 -6.85
CA TYR A 193 -1.19 -28.24 -7.76
C TYR A 193 0.08 -27.53 -8.26
N PHE A 194 -0.09 -26.89 -9.41
CA PHE A 194 0.90 -26.01 -10.03
C PHE A 194 0.19 -24.86 -10.72
N GLY A 195 0.73 -23.65 -10.64
CA GLY A 195 0.21 -22.46 -11.31
C GLY A 195 1.34 -21.63 -11.89
N TYR A 196 1.07 -21.01 -13.02
CA TYR A 196 1.90 -20.02 -13.68
C TYR A 196 1.07 -18.81 -14.05
N GLN A 197 1.59 -17.63 -13.74
CA GLN A 197 0.97 -16.35 -14.08
C GLN A 197 2.01 -15.41 -14.66
N LYS A 198 1.59 -14.64 -15.66
CA LYS A 198 2.37 -13.55 -16.21
C LYS A 198 1.48 -12.38 -16.57
N MET A 199 1.94 -11.19 -16.24
CA MET A 199 1.33 -9.93 -16.64
C MET A 199 2.34 -9.05 -17.36
N ASP A 200 1.94 -8.50 -18.51
CA ASP A 200 2.71 -7.50 -19.22
C ASP A 200 2.39 -6.10 -18.67
N PRO A 201 3.34 -5.16 -18.68
CA PRO A 201 3.14 -3.84 -18.10
C PRO A 201 2.17 -2.99 -18.93
N VAL A 202 1.47 -2.04 -18.25
CA VAL A 202 0.77 -0.91 -18.86
C VAL A 202 1.35 0.36 -18.25
N ARG A 203 1.86 1.25 -19.08
CA ARG A 203 2.42 2.52 -18.62
C ARG A 203 1.34 3.60 -18.53
N SER A 204 1.59 4.62 -17.72
CA SER A 204 0.68 5.76 -17.60
C SER A 204 0.44 6.44 -18.94
N THR A 205 1.48 6.54 -19.77
CA THR A 205 1.41 7.11 -21.13
C THR A 205 0.68 6.24 -22.16
N ASP A 206 0.28 5.02 -21.82
CA ASP A 206 -0.56 4.19 -22.68
C ASP A 206 -2.05 4.57 -22.57
N ARG A 207 -2.34 5.50 -21.64
CA ARG A 207 -3.65 6.14 -21.47
C ARG A 207 -3.52 7.65 -21.64
N ASP A 208 -4.45 8.27 -22.39
CA ASP A 208 -4.42 9.71 -22.61
C ASP A 208 -4.51 10.48 -21.30
N PHE A 209 -5.37 10.06 -20.36
CA PHE A 209 -5.51 10.68 -19.05
C PHE A 209 -4.30 10.52 -18.12
N GLY A 210 -3.38 9.60 -18.42
CA GLY A 210 -2.12 9.39 -17.71
C GLY A 210 -0.89 9.93 -18.43
N ALA A 211 -1.03 10.55 -19.61
CA ALA A 211 0.08 10.89 -20.47
C ALA A 211 0.96 12.06 -19.97
N CYS A 212 0.44 12.92 -19.11
CA CYS A 212 1.22 13.94 -18.39
C CYS A 212 0.85 14.00 -16.92
N GLN A 213 1.71 14.59 -16.12
CA GLN A 213 1.42 14.92 -14.73
C GLN A 213 0.58 16.19 -14.68
N LEU A 214 -0.61 16.11 -14.10
CA LEU A 214 -1.50 17.25 -13.92
C LEU A 214 -1.17 17.98 -12.61
N ASN A 215 -0.81 19.27 -12.75
CA ASN A 215 -0.65 20.20 -11.63
C ASN A 215 -1.84 21.16 -11.63
N ILE A 216 -2.27 21.59 -10.43
CA ILE A 216 -3.33 22.58 -10.28
C ILE A 216 -2.80 24.00 -10.53
N THR A 217 -3.61 24.90 -11.10
CA THR A 217 -3.27 26.32 -11.28
C THR A 217 -3.16 27.03 -9.94
N ASP A 218 -2.48 28.18 -9.92
CA ASP A 218 -2.33 29.00 -8.72
C ASP A 218 -3.70 29.47 -8.17
N GLU A 219 -4.69 29.67 -9.05
CA GLU A 219 -6.06 30.01 -8.72
C GLU A 219 -6.89 28.82 -8.20
N LEU A 220 -6.33 27.61 -8.21
CA LEU A 220 -6.96 26.37 -7.77
C LEU A 220 -8.24 25.98 -8.54
N ASP A 221 -8.42 26.48 -9.75
CA ASP A 221 -9.65 26.32 -10.54
C ASP A 221 -9.50 25.45 -11.80
N ASP A 222 -8.27 25.20 -12.27
CA ASP A 222 -7.98 24.34 -13.43
C ASP A 222 -6.67 23.57 -13.24
N VAL A 223 -6.29 22.77 -14.21
CA VAL A 223 -5.04 22.01 -14.22
C VAL A 223 -4.30 22.18 -15.54
N PHE A 224 -2.99 21.97 -15.47
CA PHE A 224 -2.08 21.99 -16.62
C PHE A 224 -1.10 20.84 -16.57
N CYS A 225 -0.57 20.44 -17.71
CA CYS A 225 0.50 19.46 -17.81
C CYS A 225 1.82 20.06 -17.38
N GLN A 226 2.45 19.48 -16.38
CA GLN A 226 3.78 19.83 -15.92
C GLN A 226 4.63 18.56 -15.75
N GLY A 227 5.58 18.57 -14.91
CA GLY A 227 6.45 17.43 -14.55
C GLY A 227 7.47 17.84 -13.50
N SER A 228 8.44 16.97 -13.27
CA SER A 228 9.50 17.20 -12.29
C SER A 228 10.37 18.38 -12.67
N SER A 229 10.50 19.37 -11.78
CA SER A 229 11.42 20.52 -11.92
C SER A 229 12.90 20.14 -11.72
N ASN A 230 13.19 18.94 -11.21
CA ASN A 230 14.52 18.34 -11.14
C ASN A 230 14.93 17.78 -12.52
N SER A 231 15.05 18.64 -13.52
CA SER A 231 15.32 18.23 -14.91
C SER A 231 16.50 18.99 -15.51
N ASN A 232 16.34 20.26 -15.82
CA ASN A 232 17.40 21.12 -16.35
C ASN A 232 17.42 22.40 -15.54
N TYR A 233 17.94 22.31 -14.32
CA TYR A 233 17.96 23.37 -13.33
C TYR A 233 19.36 23.60 -12.78
N PHE A 234 19.82 24.85 -12.81
CA PHE A 234 21.11 25.30 -12.26
C PHE A 234 20.87 26.62 -11.52
N GLY A 235 21.00 26.61 -10.19
CA GLY A 235 20.82 27.77 -9.32
C GLY A 235 22.16 28.12 -8.64
N PRO A 236 22.94 29.08 -9.16
CA PRO A 236 24.14 29.51 -8.48
C PRO A 236 23.81 30.25 -7.19
N ARG A 237 24.60 30.05 -6.14
CA ARG A 237 24.48 30.71 -4.85
C ARG A 237 25.71 31.57 -4.53
N PRO A 238 25.55 32.72 -3.87
CA PRO A 238 24.27 33.31 -3.43
C PRO A 238 23.53 33.98 -4.58
N GLY A 239 22.24 33.68 -4.71
CA GLY A 239 21.37 34.30 -5.70
C GLY A 239 20.15 33.44 -6.01
N ASN A 240 19.03 34.07 -6.36
CA ASN A 240 17.76 33.41 -6.65
C ASN A 240 17.55 33.11 -8.16
N ALA A 241 18.55 33.42 -9.02
CA ALA A 241 18.43 33.13 -10.44
C ALA A 241 18.60 31.64 -10.72
N ALA A 242 17.63 31.05 -11.41
CA ALA A 242 17.69 29.69 -11.92
C ALA A 242 17.81 29.66 -13.45
N TYR A 243 18.72 28.84 -13.92
CA TYR A 243 19.02 28.68 -15.34
C TYR A 243 18.74 27.27 -15.81
N SER A 244 18.62 27.10 -17.13
CA SER A 244 18.73 25.82 -17.84
C SER A 244 19.92 25.86 -18.77
N VAL A 245 20.43 24.71 -19.18
CA VAL A 245 21.48 24.58 -20.20
C VAL A 245 20.83 24.37 -21.57
N LEU A 246 21.27 25.17 -22.56
CA LEU A 246 21.00 24.97 -23.99
C LEU A 246 22.29 25.19 -24.77
N GLY A 247 22.68 24.22 -25.58
CA GLY A 247 24.00 24.22 -26.22
C GLY A 247 25.10 24.13 -25.15
N ASN A 248 25.84 25.20 -24.94
CA ASN A 248 26.85 25.33 -23.86
C ASN A 248 26.66 26.67 -23.09
N GLN A 249 25.43 27.14 -22.97
CA GLN A 249 25.09 28.41 -22.32
C GLN A 249 24.04 28.17 -21.22
N PHE A 250 24.10 28.98 -20.19
CA PHE A 250 23.00 29.16 -19.26
C PHE A 250 21.97 30.09 -19.85
N VAL A 251 20.74 29.62 -19.93
CA VAL A 251 19.61 30.36 -20.51
C VAL A 251 18.42 30.37 -19.56
N SER A 252 17.38 31.17 -19.84
CA SER A 252 16.14 31.13 -19.09
C SER A 252 15.51 29.74 -19.14
N ARG A 253 14.91 29.30 -18.03
CA ARG A 253 14.17 28.03 -17.96
C ARG A 253 12.94 27.97 -18.89
N THR A 254 12.48 29.10 -19.39
CA THR A 254 11.38 29.20 -20.37
C THR A 254 11.85 29.13 -21.82
N THR A 255 13.17 29.00 -22.07
CA THR A 255 13.73 28.93 -23.42
C THR A 255 13.23 27.68 -24.15
N PRO A 256 12.72 27.80 -25.39
CA PRO A 256 12.31 26.62 -26.16
C PRO A 256 13.50 25.70 -26.54
N GLY A 257 13.23 24.39 -26.70
CA GLY A 257 14.23 23.46 -27.23
C GLY A 257 15.22 22.93 -26.19
N LEU A 258 14.97 23.10 -24.87
CA LEU A 258 15.79 22.54 -23.80
C LEU A 258 15.77 21.02 -23.84
N ASN A 259 16.95 20.38 -23.68
CA ASN A 259 17.11 18.93 -23.59
C ASN A 259 18.12 18.55 -22.49
N PRO A 260 17.69 17.94 -21.35
CA PRO A 260 16.29 17.67 -21.00
C PRO A 260 15.46 18.97 -20.84
N PRO A 261 14.13 18.91 -20.92
CA PRO A 261 13.27 20.08 -20.75
C PRO A 261 13.36 20.62 -19.30
N ALA A 262 12.93 21.87 -19.08
CA ALA A 262 12.90 22.46 -17.74
C ALA A 262 12.03 21.68 -16.75
N PHE A 263 10.96 21.07 -17.25
CA PHE A 263 10.08 20.17 -16.51
C PHE A 263 10.01 18.82 -17.23
N PHE A 264 10.34 17.76 -16.51
CA PHE A 264 10.41 16.40 -17.08
C PHE A 264 9.12 15.63 -16.83
N ASN A 265 8.46 15.21 -17.91
CA ASN A 265 7.31 14.33 -17.81
C ASN A 265 7.78 12.89 -17.47
N SER A 266 7.57 12.46 -16.23
CA SER A 266 7.94 11.12 -15.77
C SER A 266 6.91 10.04 -16.05
N GLN A 267 5.75 10.38 -16.62
CA GLN A 267 4.61 9.46 -16.78
C GLN A 267 4.93 8.27 -17.69
N SER A 268 5.89 8.41 -18.62
CA SER A 268 6.37 7.28 -19.45
C SER A 268 7.08 6.18 -18.68
N TYR A 269 7.43 6.42 -17.43
CA TYR A 269 8.11 5.49 -16.52
C TYR A 269 7.23 5.04 -15.36
N ILE A 270 6.01 5.53 -15.26
CA ILE A 270 5.04 5.14 -14.24
C ILE A 270 4.13 4.07 -14.82
N TYR A 271 3.90 3.01 -14.08
CA TYR A 271 3.04 1.91 -14.47
C TYR A 271 1.63 2.05 -13.89
N MET A 272 0.63 1.71 -14.69
CA MET A 272 -0.75 1.43 -14.26
C MET A 272 -0.95 -0.06 -13.97
N GLN A 273 -0.13 -0.91 -14.60
CA GLN A 273 -0.01 -2.33 -14.32
C GLN A 273 1.46 -2.68 -14.44
N ARG A 274 2.06 -3.28 -13.41
CA ARG A 274 3.46 -3.71 -13.42
C ARG A 274 3.60 -5.02 -14.16
N GLN A 275 4.81 -5.26 -14.65
CA GLN A 275 5.20 -6.58 -15.10
C GLN A 275 5.35 -7.50 -13.89
N ASP A 276 4.71 -8.66 -13.95
CA ASP A 276 4.76 -9.68 -12.91
C ASP A 276 4.87 -11.07 -13.53
N GLU A 277 5.68 -11.94 -12.93
CA GLU A 277 5.79 -13.34 -13.31
C GLU A 277 5.86 -14.20 -12.05
N ARG A 278 4.93 -15.17 -11.95
CA ARG A 278 4.72 -15.94 -10.72
C ARG A 278 4.52 -17.42 -10.99
N TYR A 279 5.12 -18.24 -10.13
CA TYR A 279 4.96 -19.67 -10.07
C TYR A 279 4.42 -20.07 -8.69
N ASN A 280 3.38 -20.90 -8.68
CA ASN A 280 2.80 -21.48 -7.46
C ASN A 280 2.83 -23.01 -7.58
N ALA A 281 3.22 -23.69 -6.50
CA ALA A 281 3.18 -25.15 -6.44
C ALA A 281 2.93 -25.63 -5.01
N GLY A 282 2.39 -26.82 -4.86
CA GLY A 282 2.22 -27.42 -3.54
C GLY A 282 1.38 -28.65 -3.53
N PHE A 283 1.10 -29.12 -2.31
CA PHE A 283 0.19 -30.23 -2.11
C PHE A 283 -0.55 -30.12 -0.78
N LEU A 284 -1.72 -30.76 -0.74
CA LEU A 284 -2.55 -30.97 0.42
C LEU A 284 -2.72 -32.49 0.59
N ALA A 285 -2.55 -33.02 1.77
CA ALA A 285 -2.74 -34.42 2.05
C ALA A 285 -3.37 -34.64 3.43
N HIS A 286 -4.26 -35.60 3.52
CA HIS A 286 -4.77 -36.09 4.82
C HIS A 286 -5.12 -37.56 4.74
N VAL A 287 -5.12 -38.19 5.90
CA VAL A 287 -5.48 -39.62 6.06
C VAL A 287 -6.29 -39.82 7.33
N ASP A 288 -7.46 -40.45 7.22
CA ASP A 288 -8.24 -40.91 8.35
C ASP A 288 -7.74 -42.31 8.75
N VAL A 289 -6.71 -42.35 9.63
CA VAL A 289 -6.19 -43.64 10.14
C VAL A 289 -7.23 -44.31 11.02
N ASN A 290 -7.82 -43.53 11.92
CA ASN A 290 -8.98 -43.87 12.74
C ASN A 290 -9.65 -42.60 13.27
N ASP A 291 -10.71 -42.69 14.04
CA ASP A 291 -11.43 -41.52 14.57
C ASP A 291 -10.58 -40.65 15.51
N HIS A 292 -9.55 -41.22 16.12
CA HIS A 292 -8.67 -40.53 17.07
C HIS A 292 -7.43 -39.90 16.42
N PHE A 293 -7.09 -40.34 15.19
CA PHE A 293 -5.84 -39.89 14.55
C PHE A 293 -6.04 -39.68 13.05
N ARG A 294 -6.13 -38.43 12.65
CA ARG A 294 -6.32 -37.96 11.25
C ARG A 294 -5.21 -37.00 10.91
N PRO A 295 -4.00 -37.49 10.58
CA PRO A 295 -2.88 -36.64 10.19
C PRO A 295 -3.16 -35.90 8.88
N TYR A 296 -2.62 -34.70 8.77
CA TYR A 296 -2.64 -33.88 7.57
C TYR A 296 -1.32 -33.17 7.34
N ALA A 297 -1.05 -32.83 6.07
CA ALA A 297 0.10 -32.07 5.64
C ALA A 297 -0.28 -31.08 4.54
N GLU A 298 0.21 -29.87 4.62
CA GLU A 298 0.05 -28.82 3.62
C GLU A 298 1.42 -28.24 3.29
N LEU A 299 1.78 -28.23 2.01
CA LEU A 299 2.97 -27.55 1.50
C LEU A 299 2.54 -26.57 0.44
N SER A 300 3.01 -25.35 0.52
CA SER A 300 2.91 -24.36 -0.56
C SER A 300 4.26 -23.71 -0.82
N PHE A 301 4.49 -23.42 -2.09
CA PHE A 301 5.62 -22.71 -2.64
C PHE A 301 5.11 -21.65 -3.59
N MET A 302 5.70 -20.47 -3.56
CA MET A 302 5.52 -19.42 -4.56
C MET A 302 6.87 -18.79 -4.87
N ASP A 303 7.10 -18.49 -6.13
CA ASP A 303 8.19 -17.63 -6.61
C ASP A 303 7.58 -16.53 -7.46
N ASP A 304 7.81 -15.29 -7.04
CA ASP A 304 7.26 -14.08 -7.65
C ASP A 304 8.39 -13.14 -8.03
N ARG A 305 8.33 -12.62 -9.26
CA ARG A 305 9.29 -11.65 -9.76
C ARG A 305 8.60 -10.47 -10.40
N THR A 306 8.70 -9.32 -9.73
CA THR A 306 8.17 -8.04 -10.21
C THR A 306 9.30 -7.15 -10.73
N TYR A 307 9.14 -6.60 -11.93
CA TYR A 307 10.02 -5.61 -12.53
C TYR A 307 9.34 -4.24 -12.58
N GLN A 308 10.06 -3.21 -12.16
CA GLN A 308 9.57 -1.83 -12.17
C GLN A 308 10.64 -0.89 -12.71
N GLU A 309 10.26 -0.03 -13.66
CA GLU A 309 11.04 1.15 -14.03
C GLU A 309 10.54 2.39 -13.27
N VAL A 310 11.42 3.34 -13.07
CA VAL A 310 11.10 4.70 -12.65
C VAL A 310 11.91 5.67 -13.53
N ALA A 311 11.51 6.93 -13.53
CA ALA A 311 12.20 7.96 -14.32
C ALA A 311 13.73 7.91 -14.16
N PRO A 312 14.50 8.27 -15.20
CA PRO A 312 15.96 8.30 -15.11
C PRO A 312 16.46 8.97 -13.84
N THR A 313 17.58 8.54 -13.30
CA THR A 313 18.16 9.18 -12.12
C THR A 313 18.39 10.66 -12.36
N ALA A 314 18.43 11.46 -11.32
CA ALA A 314 18.68 12.90 -11.43
C ALA A 314 19.63 13.38 -10.33
N LEU A 315 20.29 14.49 -10.55
CA LEU A 315 20.72 15.33 -9.47
C LEU A 315 19.44 15.96 -8.91
N PHE A 316 19.05 15.59 -7.69
CA PHE A 316 17.84 16.13 -7.06
C PHE A 316 18.22 17.29 -6.15
N ARG A 317 17.56 18.44 -6.33
CA ARG A 317 17.71 19.57 -5.44
C ARG A 317 17.33 19.17 -4.01
N GLY A 318 18.17 19.46 -3.06
CA GLY A 318 17.88 19.19 -1.64
C GLY A 318 17.85 17.73 -1.19
N SER A 319 18.15 16.79 -2.07
CA SER A 319 18.05 15.35 -1.75
C SER A 319 19.32 14.77 -1.12
N ASN A 320 20.27 15.58 -0.71
CA ASN A 320 21.48 15.09 -0.03
C ASN A 320 21.16 14.66 1.42
N VAL A 321 21.33 13.38 1.70
CA VAL A 321 20.94 12.78 2.96
C VAL A 321 21.94 13.05 4.09
N VAL A 322 23.18 13.40 3.74
CA VAL A 322 24.28 13.49 4.71
C VAL A 322 24.75 14.94 4.82
N GLY A 323 23.88 15.80 5.34
CA GLY A 323 24.28 17.15 5.75
C GLY A 323 24.47 18.14 4.65
N ASP A 324 23.97 17.87 3.49
CA ASP A 324 24.16 18.73 2.35
C ASP A 324 22.92 19.57 2.02
N THR A 325 23.21 20.77 1.55
CA THR A 325 22.26 21.79 1.12
C THR A 325 21.64 21.50 -0.25
N GLY A 326 21.93 20.34 -0.85
CA GLY A 326 21.54 20.01 -2.22
C GLY A 326 22.36 20.71 -3.29
N ASN A 327 23.47 21.26 -2.89
CA ASN A 327 24.39 22.00 -3.73
C ASN A 327 25.59 21.14 -4.11
N TYR A 328 26.10 21.41 -5.27
CA TYR A 328 27.34 20.79 -5.74
C TYR A 328 28.40 21.87 -5.92
N ALA A 329 29.60 21.60 -5.42
CA ALA A 329 30.75 22.44 -5.67
C ALA A 329 31.19 22.25 -7.12
N VAL A 330 31.23 23.36 -7.89
CA VAL A 330 31.79 23.42 -9.25
C VAL A 330 32.97 24.36 -9.22
N ASN A 331 34.14 23.86 -9.51
CA ASN A 331 35.34 24.69 -9.44
C ASN A 331 35.36 25.81 -10.50
N CYS A 332 35.80 27.00 -10.14
CA CYS A 332 35.64 28.23 -10.95
C CYS A 332 36.41 28.19 -12.27
N SER A 333 37.52 27.43 -12.33
CA SER A 333 38.31 27.25 -13.56
C SER A 333 37.93 25.99 -14.34
N ASN A 334 36.81 25.36 -14.05
CA ASN A 334 36.37 24.11 -14.64
C ASN A 334 36.32 24.24 -16.18
N PRO A 335 37.11 23.43 -16.91
CA PRO A 335 37.18 23.52 -18.38
C PRO A 335 35.95 23.09 -19.11
N LEU A 336 34.94 22.47 -18.44
CA LEU A 336 33.66 22.11 -19.03
C LEU A 336 32.70 23.31 -19.12
N LEU A 337 32.95 24.40 -18.38
CA LEU A 337 32.14 25.60 -18.41
C LEU A 337 32.51 26.46 -19.64
N SER A 338 31.52 27.03 -20.31
CA SER A 338 31.71 28.13 -21.22
C SER A 338 32.11 29.38 -20.47
N ALA A 339 32.69 30.36 -21.19
CA ALA A 339 33.04 31.65 -20.57
C ALA A 339 31.81 32.35 -19.96
N GLN A 340 30.64 32.24 -20.57
CA GLN A 340 29.39 32.79 -20.04
C GLN A 340 28.99 32.08 -18.74
N GLN A 341 28.98 30.72 -18.71
CA GLN A 341 28.64 29.96 -17.53
C GLN A 341 29.61 30.26 -16.37
N ALA A 342 30.92 30.26 -16.65
CA ALA A 342 31.95 30.60 -15.65
C ALA A 342 31.74 31.99 -15.07
N SER A 343 31.40 33.01 -15.89
CA SER A 343 31.15 34.37 -15.43
C SER A 343 29.89 34.55 -14.59
N ILE A 344 28.91 33.66 -14.76
CA ILE A 344 27.69 33.63 -13.92
C ILE A 344 27.97 32.97 -12.57
N LEU A 345 28.81 31.91 -12.56
CA LEU A 345 29.09 31.15 -11.34
C LEU A 345 30.15 31.82 -10.46
N CYS A 346 31.17 32.48 -11.07
CA CYS A 346 32.35 32.96 -10.38
C CYS A 346 32.80 34.35 -10.89
N THR A 347 33.35 35.15 -10.00
CA THR A 347 34.00 36.41 -10.39
C THR A 347 35.31 36.15 -11.13
N PRO A 348 35.82 37.12 -11.94
CA PRO A 348 37.12 36.97 -12.59
C PRO A 348 38.29 36.67 -11.63
N ALA A 349 38.27 37.26 -10.42
CA ALA A 349 39.28 37.00 -9.39
C ALA A 349 39.22 35.54 -8.88
N GLN A 350 38.03 34.99 -8.67
CA GLN A 350 37.85 33.60 -8.24
C GLN A 350 38.31 32.63 -9.35
N ILE A 351 38.00 32.92 -10.62
CA ILE A 351 38.45 32.10 -11.75
C ILE A 351 39.98 32.12 -11.85
N ALA A 352 40.61 33.30 -11.67
CA ALA A 352 42.06 33.43 -11.71
C ALA A 352 42.72 32.69 -10.53
N ALA A 353 42.15 32.78 -9.33
CA ALA A 353 42.65 32.07 -8.16
C ALA A 353 42.56 30.54 -8.31
N ASP A 354 41.45 30.06 -8.80
CA ASP A 354 41.25 28.61 -9.01
C ASP A 354 42.15 28.05 -10.13
N ARG A 355 42.50 28.86 -11.15
CA ARG A 355 43.46 28.42 -12.18
C ARG A 355 44.87 28.21 -11.64
N LEU A 356 45.26 28.93 -10.60
CA LEU A 356 46.57 28.76 -9.94
C LEU A 356 46.61 27.48 -9.08
N ASN A 357 45.51 27.12 -8.50
CA ASN A 357 45.38 25.89 -7.70
C ASN A 357 43.96 25.29 -7.92
N PRO A 358 43.80 24.43 -8.95
CA PRO A 358 42.50 23.87 -9.32
C PRO A 358 41.76 23.18 -8.15
N GLY A 359 40.52 23.56 -7.94
CA GLY A 359 39.66 23.09 -6.86
C GLY A 359 39.75 23.90 -5.55
N SER A 360 40.65 24.93 -5.50
CA SER A 360 40.75 25.77 -4.32
C SER A 360 39.61 26.78 -4.19
N VAL A 361 38.95 27.13 -5.28
CA VAL A 361 37.79 28.01 -5.30
C VAL A 361 36.68 27.42 -6.15
N SER A 362 35.55 27.15 -5.56
CA SER A 362 34.37 26.59 -6.21
C SER A 362 33.15 27.49 -6.01
N ALA A 363 32.27 27.49 -6.99
CA ALA A 363 30.91 28.00 -6.84
C ALA A 363 30.05 26.90 -6.21
N ASP A 364 29.14 27.32 -5.36
CA ASP A 364 28.09 26.47 -4.80
C ASP A 364 26.89 26.56 -5.71
N VAL A 365 26.54 25.45 -6.36
CA VAL A 365 25.48 25.40 -7.37
C VAL A 365 24.43 24.36 -6.99
N GLU A 366 23.19 24.81 -6.84
CA GLU A 366 22.06 23.93 -6.73
C GLU A 366 21.75 23.36 -8.13
N ILE A 367 21.84 22.03 -8.25
CA ILE A 367 21.64 21.36 -9.54
C ILE A 367 20.47 20.38 -9.46
N GLY A 368 19.48 20.57 -10.35
CA GLY A 368 18.40 19.62 -10.60
C GLY A 368 18.44 19.16 -12.05
N ARG A 369 19.15 18.06 -12.35
CA ARG A 369 19.30 17.58 -13.72
C ARG A 369 18.88 16.13 -13.86
N ARG A 370 17.92 15.88 -14.77
CA ARG A 370 17.51 14.54 -15.14
C ARG A 370 18.53 13.89 -16.07
N ASN A 371 19.02 12.70 -15.71
CA ASN A 371 20.01 11.97 -16.50
C ASN A 371 19.33 11.10 -17.57
N VAL A 372 18.78 11.75 -18.61
CA VAL A 372 18.05 11.06 -19.69
C VAL A 372 18.96 10.12 -20.50
N GLU A 373 20.26 10.40 -20.58
CA GLU A 373 21.27 9.62 -21.28
C GLU A 373 21.52 8.25 -20.65
N GLY A 374 21.31 8.11 -19.34
CA GLY A 374 21.51 6.86 -18.60
C GLY A 374 20.32 5.89 -18.64
N GLY A 375 19.20 6.32 -19.23
CA GLY A 375 17.99 5.51 -19.28
C GLY A 375 17.25 5.46 -17.94
N ALA A 376 16.19 4.66 -17.89
CA ALA A 376 15.36 4.48 -16.72
C ALA A 376 16.12 3.82 -15.57
N ARG A 377 15.87 4.26 -14.34
CA ARG A 377 16.20 3.43 -13.18
C ARG A 377 15.24 2.25 -13.14
N TYR A 378 15.68 1.13 -12.60
CA TYR A 378 14.83 -0.04 -12.47
C TYR A 378 14.99 -0.71 -11.10
N TYR A 379 13.92 -1.39 -10.70
CA TYR A 379 13.90 -2.27 -9.53
C TYR A 379 13.45 -3.66 -9.96
N VAL A 380 14.12 -4.68 -9.44
CA VAL A 380 13.70 -6.08 -9.54
C VAL A 380 13.44 -6.56 -8.12
N PHE A 381 12.20 -6.96 -7.85
CA PHE A 381 11.81 -7.58 -6.59
C PHE A 381 11.56 -9.06 -6.83
N GLU A 382 12.12 -9.89 -5.98
CA GLU A 382 11.89 -11.33 -5.99
C GLU A 382 11.47 -11.79 -4.60
N HIS A 383 10.34 -12.51 -4.53
CA HIS A 383 9.81 -13.11 -3.32
C HIS A 383 9.64 -14.61 -3.53
N THR A 384 10.35 -15.42 -2.75
CA THR A 384 10.16 -16.87 -2.75
C THR A 384 9.59 -17.32 -1.41
N ASN A 385 8.35 -17.81 -1.42
CA ASN A 385 7.61 -18.18 -0.22
C ASN A 385 7.55 -19.69 -0.06
N TYR A 386 7.75 -20.16 1.15
CA TYR A 386 7.57 -21.57 1.55
C TYR A 386 6.66 -21.63 2.76
N ARG A 387 5.64 -22.47 2.73
CA ARG A 387 4.80 -22.79 3.87
C ARG A 387 4.66 -24.29 4.02
N LEU A 388 4.94 -24.79 5.21
CA LEU A 388 4.70 -26.18 5.61
C LEU A 388 3.85 -26.19 6.87
N ALA A 389 2.72 -26.88 6.83
CA ALA A 389 1.92 -27.17 8.01
C ALA A 389 1.73 -28.69 8.14
N LEU A 390 2.03 -29.21 9.32
CA LEU A 390 1.86 -30.63 9.66
C LEU A 390 1.02 -30.70 10.94
N GLY A 391 0.00 -31.51 10.92
CA GLY A 391 -0.89 -31.63 12.07
C GLY A 391 -1.67 -32.94 12.11
N SER A 392 -2.44 -33.07 13.16
CA SER A 392 -3.41 -34.12 13.32
C SER A 392 -4.62 -33.61 14.06
N LYS A 393 -5.79 -34.14 13.68
CA LYS A 393 -7.05 -33.91 14.38
C LYS A 393 -7.77 -35.23 14.62
N GLY A 394 -8.69 -35.22 15.54
CA GLY A 394 -9.48 -36.42 15.84
C GLY A 394 -10.26 -36.32 17.16
N SER A 395 -10.95 -37.40 17.52
CA SER A 395 -11.67 -37.48 18.76
C SER A 395 -10.74 -37.95 19.89
N ILE A 396 -10.74 -37.26 21.03
CA ILE A 396 -10.02 -37.72 22.26
C ILE A 396 -10.92 -38.64 23.06
N ALA A 397 -12.19 -38.28 23.17
CA ALA A 397 -13.23 -39.00 23.88
C ALA A 397 -14.59 -38.67 23.23
N GLU A 398 -15.66 -39.31 23.69
CA GLU A 398 -17.01 -39.01 23.25
C GLU A 398 -17.35 -37.52 23.47
N GLY A 399 -17.75 -36.82 22.43
CA GLY A 399 -18.02 -35.36 22.45
C GLY A 399 -16.79 -34.45 22.50
N TRP A 400 -15.54 -34.96 22.47
CA TRP A 400 -14.30 -34.17 22.50
C TRP A 400 -13.42 -34.41 21.30
N ASN A 401 -13.07 -33.35 20.63
CA ASN A 401 -12.18 -33.36 19.47
C ASN A 401 -10.96 -32.47 19.71
N TYR A 402 -9.86 -32.78 19.05
CA TYR A 402 -8.65 -31.95 19.06
C TYR A 402 -8.20 -31.58 17.65
N ASP A 403 -7.50 -30.45 17.51
CA ASP A 403 -6.63 -30.13 16.38
C ASP A 403 -5.28 -29.64 16.93
N ALA A 404 -4.19 -30.24 16.44
CA ALA A 404 -2.85 -29.87 16.83
C ALA A 404 -1.94 -29.82 15.61
N TYR A 405 -1.20 -28.70 15.43
CA TYR A 405 -0.29 -28.53 14.30
C TYR A 405 0.96 -27.75 14.64
N GLY A 406 1.99 -27.99 13.81
CA GLY A 406 3.14 -27.12 13.67
C GLY A 406 3.16 -26.50 12.28
N GLN A 407 3.46 -25.23 12.19
CA GLN A 407 3.59 -24.53 10.91
C GLN A 407 4.93 -23.80 10.85
N TYR A 408 5.58 -23.88 9.69
CA TYR A 408 6.74 -23.12 9.31
C TYR A 408 6.41 -22.31 8.06
N TYR A 409 6.61 -21.00 8.12
CA TYR A 409 6.46 -20.06 7.02
C TYR A 409 7.76 -19.30 6.84
N TYR A 410 8.21 -19.15 5.60
CA TYR A 410 9.43 -18.46 5.26
C TYR A 410 9.29 -17.77 3.92
N THR A 411 9.61 -16.48 3.87
CA THR A 411 9.79 -15.71 2.63
C THR A 411 11.25 -15.33 2.49
N ASN A 412 11.85 -15.68 1.38
CA ASN A 412 13.12 -15.12 0.94
C ASN A 412 12.83 -13.91 0.04
N PHE A 413 13.62 -12.87 0.19
CA PHE A 413 13.47 -11.61 -0.52
C PHE A 413 14.80 -11.17 -1.14
N SER A 414 14.75 -10.69 -2.38
CA SER A 414 15.86 -9.96 -2.99
C SER A 414 15.33 -8.70 -3.71
N ASN A 415 16.12 -7.65 -3.68
CA ASN A 415 15.88 -6.42 -4.41
C ASN A 415 17.16 -5.95 -5.09
N ILE A 416 17.03 -5.58 -6.37
CA ILE A 416 18.10 -4.95 -7.15
C ILE A 416 17.59 -3.62 -7.66
N ASN A 417 18.34 -2.54 -7.38
CA ASN A 417 18.14 -1.20 -7.93
C ASN A 417 19.30 -0.86 -8.87
N GLY A 418 19.01 -0.64 -10.13
CA GLY A 418 20.00 -0.31 -11.14
C GLY A 418 19.76 1.02 -11.84
N ASN A 419 20.76 1.47 -12.59
CA ASN A 419 20.81 2.74 -13.31
C ASN A 419 20.66 3.98 -12.40
N ASP A 420 21.09 3.87 -11.16
CA ASP A 420 21.18 5.00 -10.24
C ASP A 420 22.65 5.46 -10.04
N PHE A 421 22.86 6.62 -9.45
CA PHE A 421 24.16 7.23 -9.28
C PHE A 421 24.61 7.29 -7.82
N SER A 422 25.91 7.41 -7.61
CA SER A 422 26.51 7.69 -6.31
C SER A 422 26.72 9.19 -6.13
N PHE A 423 26.26 9.77 -5.02
CA PHE A 423 26.50 11.15 -4.64
C PHE A 423 27.98 11.51 -4.63
N ALA A 424 28.82 10.67 -4.02
CA ALA A 424 30.25 10.91 -3.91
C ALA A 424 30.90 10.99 -5.30
N LYS A 425 30.54 10.06 -6.21
CA LYS A 425 31.07 10.07 -7.57
C LYS A 425 30.60 11.29 -8.38
N ILE A 426 29.37 11.77 -8.17
CA ILE A 426 28.89 13.00 -8.80
C ILE A 426 29.73 14.20 -8.32
N ALA A 427 29.94 14.32 -7.00
CA ALA A 427 30.72 15.42 -6.43
C ALA A 427 32.15 15.46 -7.01
N ASP A 428 32.80 14.30 -7.11
CA ASP A 428 34.14 14.16 -7.72
C ASP A 428 34.14 14.54 -9.21
N ALA A 429 33.13 14.06 -9.95
CA ALA A 429 33.04 14.21 -11.41
C ALA A 429 32.67 15.64 -11.87
N LEU A 430 32.19 16.49 -10.96
CA LEU A 430 31.91 17.91 -11.17
C LEU A 430 33.11 18.81 -10.86
N GLN A 431 34.14 18.32 -10.20
CA GLN A 431 35.40 19.03 -9.91
C GLN A 431 36.44 18.65 -10.99
N VAL A 432 36.67 19.53 -11.96
CA VAL A 432 37.41 19.17 -13.18
C VAL A 432 38.51 20.20 -13.48
N THR A 433 39.67 19.68 -13.90
CA THR A 433 40.81 20.47 -14.36
C THR A 433 41.30 20.00 -15.73
N GLY A 434 42.39 20.53 -16.23
CA GLY A 434 42.91 20.22 -17.57
C GLY A 434 42.39 21.19 -18.62
N THR A 435 42.04 20.69 -19.81
CA THR A 435 41.52 21.48 -20.92
C THR A 435 40.14 20.98 -21.36
N ALA A 436 39.39 21.81 -22.10
CA ALA A 436 38.10 21.38 -22.67
C ALA A 436 38.22 20.16 -23.60
N ALA A 437 39.39 19.94 -24.24
CA ALA A 437 39.65 18.77 -25.07
C ALA A 437 40.07 17.52 -24.26
N ASN A 438 40.74 17.75 -23.10
CA ASN A 438 41.22 16.70 -22.20
C ASN A 438 40.86 17.07 -20.76
N PRO A 439 39.58 17.00 -20.38
CA PRO A 439 39.14 17.27 -19.02
C PRO A 439 39.50 16.06 -18.12
N VAL A 440 39.97 16.31 -16.89
CA VAL A 440 40.29 15.30 -15.88
C VAL A 440 39.73 15.71 -14.53
N CYS A 441 39.21 14.77 -13.74
CA CYS A 441 38.77 15.10 -12.40
C CYS A 441 39.93 15.51 -11.50
N ILE A 442 39.72 16.46 -10.61
CA ILE A 442 40.73 16.92 -9.63
C ILE A 442 41.09 15.77 -8.67
N SER A 443 40.11 14.89 -8.32
CA SER A 443 40.36 13.72 -7.49
C SER A 443 41.25 12.66 -8.16
N GLY A 444 41.40 12.69 -9.51
CA GLY A 444 42.19 11.71 -10.27
C GLY A 444 41.62 10.31 -10.23
N GLY A 445 42.49 9.29 -10.33
CA GLY A 445 42.11 7.89 -10.26
C GLY A 445 41.21 7.43 -11.41
N THR A 446 40.10 6.74 -11.09
CA THR A 446 39.12 6.24 -12.08
C THR A 446 38.01 7.23 -12.40
N CYS A 447 38.05 8.43 -11.81
CA CYS A 447 37.01 9.44 -12.00
C CYS A 447 36.93 9.89 -13.47
N VAL A 448 35.70 9.98 -13.98
CA VAL A 448 35.42 10.49 -15.32
C VAL A 448 34.56 11.74 -15.20
N PRO A 449 34.96 12.88 -15.85
CA PRO A 449 34.21 14.14 -15.76
C PRO A 449 32.77 14.01 -16.22
N TYR A 450 31.83 14.58 -15.47
CA TYR A 450 30.41 14.62 -15.76
C TYR A 450 30.02 15.96 -16.37
N ASN A 451 30.02 16.02 -17.72
CA ASN A 451 29.75 17.26 -18.43
C ASN A 451 28.25 17.51 -18.64
N ILE A 452 27.61 18.09 -17.64
CA ILE A 452 26.19 18.52 -17.66
C ILE A 452 26.01 19.97 -18.12
N PHE A 453 27.08 20.69 -18.40
CA PHE A 453 27.08 22.10 -18.77
C PHE A 453 26.94 22.34 -20.28
N ARG A 454 26.78 21.25 -21.04
CA ARG A 454 26.62 21.26 -22.48
C ARG A 454 25.65 20.16 -22.95
N ASP A 455 24.82 20.48 -23.94
CA ASP A 455 23.98 19.47 -24.60
C ASP A 455 24.85 18.40 -25.23
N GLY A 456 24.46 17.10 -24.98
CA GLY A 456 25.21 15.93 -25.43
C GLY A 456 26.62 15.84 -24.82
N GLY A 457 26.90 16.52 -23.70
CA GLY A 457 28.20 16.49 -23.04
C GLY A 457 28.41 15.26 -22.14
N VAL A 458 27.36 14.57 -21.75
CA VAL A 458 27.43 13.34 -20.93
C VAL A 458 27.88 12.17 -21.78
N THR A 459 28.97 11.52 -21.39
CA THR A 459 29.55 10.38 -22.12
C THR A 459 29.17 9.07 -21.47
N GLN A 460 29.21 7.96 -22.23
CA GLN A 460 28.96 6.62 -21.65
C GLN A 460 29.97 6.31 -20.54
N ALA A 461 31.23 6.68 -20.68
CA ALA A 461 32.26 6.49 -19.65
C ALA A 461 31.92 7.24 -18.35
N ALA A 462 31.30 8.42 -18.45
CA ALA A 462 30.83 9.15 -17.27
C ALA A 462 29.63 8.41 -16.61
N LEU A 463 28.72 7.90 -17.39
CA LEU A 463 27.59 7.09 -16.89
C LEU A 463 28.07 5.83 -16.19
N ASP A 464 29.00 5.12 -16.79
CA ASP A 464 29.61 3.90 -16.21
C ASP A 464 30.35 4.20 -14.90
N TYR A 465 31.05 5.33 -14.82
CA TYR A 465 31.71 5.77 -13.59
C TYR A 465 30.70 6.14 -12.49
N LEU A 466 29.69 6.96 -12.82
CA LEU A 466 28.70 7.45 -11.86
C LEU A 466 27.78 6.34 -11.36
N GLY A 467 27.51 5.36 -12.21
CA GLY A 467 26.60 4.26 -11.97
C GLY A 467 26.90 3.51 -10.67
N THR A 468 25.84 3.22 -9.93
CA THR A 468 25.91 2.40 -8.75
C THR A 468 24.71 1.47 -8.69
N LEU A 469 24.98 0.24 -8.26
CA LEU A 469 23.96 -0.77 -8.04
C LEU A 469 23.65 -0.80 -6.54
N GLY A 470 22.37 -0.77 -6.21
CA GLY A 470 21.92 -1.03 -4.85
C GLY A 470 21.29 -2.42 -4.77
N THR A 471 21.68 -3.19 -3.78
CA THR A 471 21.10 -4.52 -3.55
C THR A 471 20.68 -4.70 -2.11
N ALA A 472 19.57 -5.41 -1.90
CA ALA A 472 19.18 -5.85 -0.58
C ALA A 472 18.67 -7.27 -0.62
N THR A 473 18.94 -8.03 0.43
CA THR A 473 18.37 -9.34 0.66
C THR A 473 17.69 -9.39 2.01
N GLY A 474 16.75 -10.31 2.18
CA GLY A 474 16.06 -10.40 3.45
C GLY A 474 15.19 -11.63 3.56
N SER A 475 14.54 -11.76 4.70
CA SER A 475 13.56 -12.82 4.91
C SER A 475 12.56 -12.45 5.99
N THR A 476 11.36 -13.00 5.87
CA THR A 476 10.43 -13.12 6.99
C THR A 476 10.28 -14.58 7.34
N GLU A 477 10.16 -14.87 8.63
CA GLU A 477 9.98 -16.23 9.13
C GLU A 477 8.87 -16.22 10.18
N MET A 478 7.97 -17.20 10.13
CA MET A 478 7.00 -17.45 11.18
C MET A 478 6.97 -18.94 11.54
N ARG A 479 7.07 -19.23 12.82
CA ARG A 479 6.91 -20.58 13.38
C ARG A 479 5.74 -20.57 14.32
N THR A 480 4.79 -21.48 14.10
CA THR A 480 3.61 -21.63 14.94
C THR A 480 3.50 -23.07 15.43
N VAL A 481 3.18 -23.22 16.71
CA VAL A 481 2.72 -24.48 17.30
C VAL A 481 1.38 -24.19 17.95
N HIS A 482 0.36 -24.93 17.55
CA HIS A 482 -1.02 -24.76 17.99
C HIS A 482 -1.62 -26.08 18.43
N ALA A 483 -2.40 -26.03 19.48
CA ALA A 483 -3.21 -27.18 19.90
C ALA A 483 -4.48 -26.66 20.58
N ASP A 484 -5.63 -27.20 20.18
CA ASP A 484 -6.90 -26.94 20.84
C ASP A 484 -7.72 -28.20 21.02
N VAL A 485 -8.64 -28.14 21.98
CA VAL A 485 -9.61 -29.16 22.25
C VAL A 485 -11.00 -28.56 22.33
N THR A 486 -11.92 -29.12 21.56
CA THR A 486 -13.34 -28.71 21.51
C THR A 486 -14.21 -29.81 22.09
N GLY A 487 -15.05 -29.48 23.07
CA GLY A 487 -15.92 -30.43 23.78
C GLY A 487 -17.38 -29.97 23.74
N ASP A 488 -18.29 -30.98 23.69
CA ASP A 488 -19.70 -30.82 23.97
C ASP A 488 -20.01 -31.41 25.33
N LEU A 489 -20.25 -30.52 26.31
CA LEU A 489 -20.56 -30.89 27.69
C LEU A 489 -21.97 -31.48 27.86
N GLY A 490 -22.79 -31.40 26.83
CA GLY A 490 -24.11 -32.05 26.77
C GLY A 490 -24.02 -33.58 26.92
N THR A 491 -22.92 -34.17 26.43
CA THR A 491 -22.60 -35.60 26.63
C THR A 491 -22.51 -36.00 28.11
N TYR A 492 -22.23 -35.02 28.98
CA TYR A 492 -22.17 -35.20 30.44
C TYR A 492 -23.37 -34.62 31.18
N GLY A 493 -24.44 -34.26 30.42
CA GLY A 493 -25.66 -33.71 30.99
C GLY A 493 -25.56 -32.23 31.38
N ILE A 494 -24.51 -31.53 30.99
CA ILE A 494 -24.36 -30.08 31.20
C ILE A 494 -25.07 -29.34 30.06
N GLN A 495 -26.38 -29.18 30.29
CA GLN A 495 -27.34 -28.58 29.35
C GLN A 495 -28.37 -27.76 30.13
N LEU A 496 -28.78 -26.63 29.62
CA LEU A 496 -29.86 -25.86 30.27
C LEU A 496 -31.22 -26.55 30.05
N PRO A 497 -32.12 -26.56 31.04
CA PRO A 497 -33.44 -27.22 30.93
C PRO A 497 -34.30 -26.62 29.77
N THR A 498 -33.96 -25.45 29.29
CA THR A 498 -34.64 -24.72 28.23
C THR A 498 -34.02 -24.91 26.85
N ALA A 499 -32.88 -25.60 26.76
CA ALA A 499 -32.15 -25.84 25.52
C ALA A 499 -32.23 -27.31 25.10
N ASN A 500 -31.98 -27.60 23.84
CA ASN A 500 -31.91 -28.94 23.26
C ASN A 500 -30.46 -29.42 23.06
N GLU A 501 -29.50 -28.51 23.06
CA GLU A 501 -28.06 -28.74 22.88
C GLU A 501 -27.31 -28.46 24.19
N GLY A 502 -26.19 -29.14 24.41
CA GLY A 502 -25.30 -28.91 25.54
C GLY A 502 -24.44 -27.65 25.41
N VAL A 503 -23.69 -27.36 26.48
CA VAL A 503 -22.69 -26.29 26.49
C VAL A 503 -21.47 -26.76 25.72
N GLY A 504 -21.10 -26.00 24.66
CA GLY A 504 -19.87 -26.21 23.89
C GLY A 504 -18.70 -25.45 24.54
N VAL A 505 -17.53 -26.05 24.57
CA VAL A 505 -16.30 -25.44 25.10
C VAL A 505 -15.14 -25.70 24.14
N ASN A 506 -14.31 -24.69 23.89
CA ASN A 506 -13.01 -24.85 23.24
C ASN A 506 -11.94 -24.27 24.17
N VAL A 507 -10.79 -24.97 24.29
CA VAL A 507 -9.62 -24.53 25.06
C VAL A 507 -8.39 -24.82 24.22
N GLY A 508 -7.50 -23.86 24.09
CA GLY A 508 -6.30 -24.05 23.28
C GLY A 508 -5.11 -23.25 23.75
N TYR A 509 -3.98 -23.59 23.14
CA TYR A 509 -2.69 -22.94 23.33
C TYR A 509 -2.02 -22.73 21.98
N GLU A 510 -1.41 -21.55 21.81
CA GLU A 510 -0.59 -21.23 20.65
C GLU A 510 0.75 -20.62 21.06
N TYR A 511 1.82 -21.08 20.44
CA TYR A 511 3.12 -20.42 20.43
C TYR A 511 3.41 -19.95 19.03
N ARG A 512 3.74 -18.66 18.86
CA ARG A 512 4.16 -18.09 17.58
C ARG A 512 5.43 -17.26 17.74
N ARG A 513 6.36 -17.43 16.80
CA ARG A 513 7.57 -16.61 16.69
C ARG A 513 7.69 -16.08 15.28
N GLU A 514 7.84 -14.78 15.18
CA GLU A 514 8.05 -14.05 13.92
C GLU A 514 9.44 -13.44 13.94
N ARG A 515 10.14 -13.49 12.80
CA ARG A 515 11.44 -12.86 12.59
C ARG A 515 11.42 -12.10 11.28
N VAL A 516 12.00 -10.91 11.29
CA VAL A 516 12.24 -10.09 10.09
C VAL A 516 13.73 -9.84 9.99
N LYS A 517 14.29 -10.14 8.82
CA LYS A 517 15.68 -9.89 8.48
C LYS A 517 15.74 -9.11 7.18
N TYR A 518 16.43 -7.97 7.16
CA TYR A 518 16.69 -7.15 5.98
C TYR A 518 18.13 -6.70 5.99
N ILE A 519 18.87 -6.99 4.94
CA ILE A 519 20.29 -6.73 4.81
C ILE A 519 20.53 -5.97 3.50
N PRO A 520 20.65 -4.63 3.56
CA PRO A 520 21.09 -3.82 2.44
C PRO A 520 22.60 -3.98 2.23
N ASP A 521 23.06 -3.73 1.01
CA ASP A 521 24.49 -3.57 0.73
C ASP A 521 25.03 -2.25 1.27
N ALA A 522 26.36 -2.04 1.16
CA ALA A 522 27.00 -0.84 1.68
C ALA A 522 26.52 0.44 1.00
N ALA A 523 26.12 0.40 -0.28
CA ALA A 523 25.63 1.56 -1.01
C ALA A 523 24.25 2.00 -0.48
N TYR A 524 23.37 1.06 -0.24
CA TYR A 524 22.07 1.32 0.40
C TYR A 524 22.23 1.74 1.87
N GLU A 525 23.07 1.01 2.65
CA GLU A 525 23.24 1.25 4.09
C GLU A 525 23.84 2.64 4.37
N SER A 526 24.71 3.12 3.47
CA SER A 526 25.32 4.46 3.59
C SER A 526 24.42 5.61 3.09
N GLY A 527 23.32 5.32 2.36
CA GLY A 527 22.47 6.34 1.75
C GLY A 527 23.11 7.11 0.58
N LEU A 528 24.18 6.57 -0.01
CA LEU A 528 24.93 7.23 -1.08
C LEU A 528 24.29 7.11 -2.47
N ILE A 529 23.19 6.39 -2.61
CA ILE A 529 22.46 6.25 -3.87
C ILE A 529 21.48 7.41 -4.02
N VAL A 530 21.59 8.15 -5.10
CA VAL A 530 20.85 9.40 -5.34
C VAL A 530 19.33 9.23 -5.30
N GLY A 531 18.82 8.20 -5.92
CA GLY A 531 17.37 8.01 -6.11
C GLY A 531 16.62 7.33 -4.96
N THR A 532 17.30 6.98 -3.88
CA THR A 532 16.72 6.17 -2.78
C THR A 532 16.11 6.98 -1.64
N GLY A 533 16.35 8.28 -1.59
CA GLY A 533 15.80 9.18 -0.56
C GLY A 533 16.44 9.02 0.83
N GLY A 534 17.45 8.16 1.00
CA GLY A 534 18.15 7.99 2.27
C GLY A 534 18.81 6.64 2.45
N ALA A 535 19.38 6.43 3.62
CA ALA A 535 19.98 5.19 4.04
C ALA A 535 18.90 4.13 4.37
N TYR A 536 19.24 2.86 4.12
CA TYR A 536 18.42 1.71 4.47
C TYR A 536 18.99 0.99 5.67
N PRO A 537 18.25 0.89 6.77
CA PRO A 537 18.79 0.25 7.96
C PRO A 537 18.76 -1.28 7.81
N ARG A 538 19.82 -1.90 8.36
CA ARG A 538 19.83 -3.35 8.59
C ARG A 538 18.91 -3.68 9.77
N ILE A 539 18.06 -4.70 9.60
CA ILE A 539 17.26 -5.27 10.68
C ILE A 539 17.46 -6.79 10.74
N ASP A 540 17.57 -7.35 11.93
CA ASP A 540 17.52 -8.78 12.20
C ASP A 540 16.99 -8.98 13.61
N ASN A 541 15.66 -9.00 13.75
CA ASN A 541 14.98 -9.10 15.02
C ASN A 541 13.81 -10.07 14.97
N ALA A 542 13.39 -10.53 16.13
CA ALA A 542 12.28 -11.46 16.27
C ALA A 542 11.40 -11.11 17.47
N LEU A 543 10.13 -11.45 17.35
CA LEU A 543 9.14 -11.35 18.42
C LEU A 543 8.47 -12.72 18.57
N ALA A 544 8.27 -13.17 19.82
CA ALA A 544 7.54 -14.37 20.10
C ALA A 544 6.35 -14.08 21.02
N VAL A 545 5.30 -14.88 20.92
CA VAL A 545 4.12 -14.81 21.78
C VAL A 545 3.71 -16.21 22.22
N LYS A 546 3.25 -16.31 23.46
CA LYS A 546 2.58 -17.48 24.05
C LYS A 546 1.16 -17.09 24.39
N GLU A 547 0.21 -17.84 23.90
CA GLU A 547 -1.20 -17.52 24.02
C GLU A 547 -1.98 -18.71 24.57
N GLY A 548 -2.86 -18.44 25.55
CA GLY A 548 -3.87 -19.40 25.99
C GLY A 548 -5.26 -18.83 25.71
N PHE A 549 -6.18 -19.63 25.20
CA PHE A 549 -7.51 -19.17 24.86
C PHE A 549 -8.60 -20.17 25.24
N THR A 550 -9.80 -19.65 25.43
CA THR A 550 -11.00 -20.44 25.67
C THR A 550 -12.22 -19.78 25.05
N GLU A 551 -13.13 -20.61 24.55
CA GLU A 551 -14.44 -20.18 24.07
C GLU A 551 -15.52 -21.05 24.66
N ILE A 552 -16.65 -20.45 25.01
CA ILE A 552 -17.81 -21.13 25.57
C ILE A 552 -19.04 -20.73 24.78
N ARG A 553 -19.81 -21.71 24.32
CA ARG A 553 -21.10 -21.52 23.67
C ARG A 553 -22.19 -22.12 24.53
N VAL A 554 -23.19 -21.31 24.89
CA VAL A 554 -24.29 -21.70 25.75
C VAL A 554 -25.63 -21.55 25.00
N PRO A 555 -26.26 -22.61 24.56
CA PRO A 555 -27.66 -22.58 24.15
C PRO A 555 -28.54 -22.26 25.36
N LEU A 556 -29.21 -21.09 25.33
CA LEU A 556 -30.01 -20.60 26.46
C LEU A 556 -31.46 -21.09 26.40
N VAL A 557 -32.09 -20.94 25.25
CA VAL A 557 -33.49 -21.37 25.01
C VAL A 557 -33.63 -21.82 23.57
N GLN A 558 -34.22 -23.00 23.37
CA GLN A 558 -34.42 -23.56 22.04
C GLN A 558 -35.83 -24.19 21.89
N GLY A 559 -36.50 -23.98 20.72
CA GLY A 559 -37.73 -24.62 20.38
C GLY A 559 -38.95 -24.23 21.22
N LYS A 560 -38.95 -23.03 21.84
CA LYS A 560 -40.08 -22.53 22.62
C LYS A 560 -40.90 -21.51 21.81
N PRO A 561 -42.16 -21.29 22.12
CA PRO A 561 -42.97 -20.27 21.47
C PRO A 561 -42.31 -18.89 21.55
N GLY A 562 -42.07 -18.25 20.42
CA GLY A 562 -41.37 -16.96 20.31
C GLY A 562 -39.85 -17.03 20.52
N VAL A 563 -39.27 -18.20 20.72
CA VAL A 563 -37.82 -18.42 20.86
C VAL A 563 -37.44 -19.70 20.13
N TYR A 564 -37.26 -19.60 18.82
CA TYR A 564 -36.76 -20.73 18.03
C TYR A 564 -35.35 -21.13 18.46
N ASP A 565 -34.48 -20.12 18.64
CA ASP A 565 -33.10 -20.33 19.08
C ASP A 565 -32.56 -19.07 19.78
N PHE A 566 -31.99 -19.23 20.97
CA PHE A 566 -31.32 -18.18 21.72
C PHE A 566 -30.01 -18.71 22.28
N LEU A 567 -28.90 -18.17 21.76
CA LEU A 567 -27.53 -18.59 22.05
C LEU A 567 -26.73 -17.45 22.63
N ALA A 568 -25.81 -17.77 23.52
CA ALA A 568 -24.77 -16.87 24.02
C ALA A 568 -23.39 -17.52 23.78
N ASP A 569 -22.48 -16.74 23.24
CA ASP A 569 -21.07 -17.14 23.06
C ASP A 569 -20.18 -16.17 23.83
N ALA A 570 -19.11 -16.69 24.47
CA ALA A 570 -18.09 -15.89 25.12
C ALA A 570 -16.71 -16.47 24.79
N GLY A 571 -15.73 -15.60 24.60
CA GLY A 571 -14.35 -16.01 24.36
C GLY A 571 -13.36 -15.13 25.11
N TYR A 572 -12.25 -15.73 25.52
CA TYR A 572 -11.16 -15.03 26.18
C TYR A 572 -9.82 -15.58 25.69
N ARG A 573 -8.84 -14.67 25.47
CA ARG A 573 -7.46 -15.02 25.13
C ARG A 573 -6.50 -14.15 25.92
N TYR A 574 -5.51 -14.78 26.51
CA TYR A 574 -4.37 -14.14 27.16
C TYR A 574 -3.11 -14.36 26.32
N SER A 575 -2.35 -13.29 26.09
CA SER A 575 -1.13 -13.34 25.29
C SER A 575 0.05 -12.72 26.04
N ASP A 576 1.21 -13.41 26.04
CA ASP A 576 2.46 -12.98 26.69
C ASP A 576 3.57 -12.90 25.62
N TYR A 577 3.99 -11.67 25.31
CA TYR A 577 4.98 -11.38 24.27
C TYR A 577 6.39 -11.31 24.83
N SER A 578 7.38 -11.76 24.04
CA SER A 578 8.80 -11.68 24.39
C SER A 578 9.32 -10.23 24.54
N SER A 579 8.58 -9.24 24.11
CA SER A 579 8.83 -7.80 24.39
C SER A 579 8.46 -7.38 25.81
N GLY A 580 7.88 -8.28 26.61
CA GLY A 580 7.37 -8.00 27.96
C GLY A 580 5.93 -7.46 27.98
N VAL A 581 5.32 -7.29 26.84
CA VAL A 581 3.92 -6.86 26.70
C VAL A 581 3.01 -8.06 27.00
N LYS A 582 1.95 -7.83 27.78
CA LYS A 582 0.87 -8.77 28.07
C LYS A 582 -0.46 -8.19 27.67
N THR A 583 -1.32 -9.01 27.11
CA THR A 583 -2.62 -8.53 26.59
C THR A 583 -3.74 -9.53 26.85
N ASP A 584 -4.94 -8.98 27.05
CA ASP A 584 -6.18 -9.71 27.25
C ASP A 584 -7.17 -9.33 26.14
N THR A 585 -7.69 -10.32 25.42
CA THR A 585 -8.76 -10.10 24.43
C THR A 585 -9.98 -10.92 24.81
N TYR A 586 -11.16 -10.37 24.61
CA TYR A 586 -12.40 -11.05 24.95
C TYR A 586 -13.56 -10.64 24.03
N LYS A 587 -14.53 -11.56 23.91
CA LYS A 587 -15.74 -11.36 23.14
C LYS A 587 -16.98 -11.84 23.90
N PHE A 588 -18.10 -11.20 23.62
CA PHE A 588 -19.44 -11.63 24.03
C PHE A 588 -20.38 -11.50 22.85
N GLU A 589 -21.12 -12.54 22.58
CA GLU A 589 -22.00 -12.61 21.42
C GLU A 589 -23.35 -13.19 21.82
N LEU A 590 -24.44 -12.65 21.28
CA LEU A 590 -25.81 -13.12 21.46
C LEU A 590 -26.47 -13.32 20.10
N GLN A 591 -27.17 -14.42 19.94
CA GLN A 591 -28.01 -14.72 18.79
C GLN A 591 -29.43 -15.04 19.28
N TYR A 592 -30.42 -14.36 18.73
CA TYR A 592 -31.81 -14.59 19.03
C TYR A 592 -32.64 -14.76 17.75
N ALA A 593 -33.19 -15.93 17.56
CA ALA A 593 -34.16 -16.23 16.51
C ALA A 593 -35.55 -16.43 17.14
N PRO A 594 -36.46 -15.46 17.02
CA PRO A 594 -37.85 -15.64 17.50
C PRO A 594 -38.59 -16.74 16.75
N VAL A 595 -38.32 -16.83 15.45
CA VAL A 595 -38.77 -17.87 14.50
C VAL A 595 -37.60 -18.25 13.59
N GLN A 596 -37.75 -19.31 12.82
CA GLN A 596 -36.70 -19.80 11.92
C GLN A 596 -36.27 -18.77 10.86
N ASP A 597 -37.18 -17.89 10.44
CA ASP A 597 -37.04 -16.94 9.34
C ASP A 597 -36.13 -15.75 9.66
N TYR A 598 -36.01 -15.37 10.94
CA TYR A 598 -35.33 -14.17 11.38
C TYR A 598 -34.37 -14.45 12.53
N ARG A 599 -33.14 -13.93 12.44
CA ARG A 599 -32.15 -14.01 13.49
C ARG A 599 -31.52 -12.66 13.73
N LEU A 600 -31.68 -12.14 14.94
CA LEU A 600 -30.94 -11.02 15.48
C LEU A 600 -29.61 -11.52 16.03
N ARG A 601 -28.55 -10.75 15.83
CA ARG A 601 -27.21 -11.03 16.36
C ARG A 601 -26.60 -9.75 16.91
N ALA A 602 -25.98 -9.83 18.06
CA ALA A 602 -25.28 -8.73 18.68
C ALA A 602 -23.93 -9.22 19.18
N SER A 603 -22.87 -8.46 19.00
CA SER A 603 -21.56 -8.80 19.50
C SER A 603 -20.82 -7.60 20.07
N PHE A 604 -19.98 -7.88 21.06
CA PHE A 604 -18.96 -7.00 21.57
C PHE A 604 -17.61 -7.74 21.54
N ASN A 605 -16.61 -7.12 20.95
CA ASN A 605 -15.27 -7.68 20.87
C ASN A 605 -14.25 -6.63 21.32
N HIS A 606 -13.44 -6.97 22.33
CA HIS A 606 -12.22 -6.26 22.67
C HIS A 606 -11.05 -6.94 22.00
N ALA A 607 -10.52 -6.31 20.96
CA ALA A 607 -9.43 -6.82 20.14
C ALA A 607 -8.15 -6.02 20.41
N ILE A 608 -7.00 -6.67 20.25
CA ILE A 608 -5.69 -6.04 20.45
C ILE A 608 -4.76 -6.41 19.30
N ARG A 609 -3.91 -5.45 18.88
CA ARG A 609 -2.77 -5.69 18.00
C ARG A 609 -1.47 -5.31 18.72
N ALA A 610 -0.59 -6.29 18.88
CA ALA A 610 0.76 -6.00 19.35
C ALA A 610 1.57 -5.31 18.24
N PRO A 611 2.49 -4.38 18.58
CA PRO A 611 3.41 -3.83 17.61
C PRO A 611 4.26 -4.94 16.97
N SER A 612 4.50 -4.82 15.68
CA SER A 612 5.29 -5.78 14.90
C SER A 612 6.80 -5.63 15.16
N VAL A 613 7.58 -6.61 14.68
CA VAL A 613 9.05 -6.57 14.73
C VAL A 613 9.61 -5.29 14.09
N VAL A 614 9.04 -4.86 12.97
CA VAL A 614 9.47 -3.66 12.24
C VAL A 614 9.15 -2.39 13.03
N GLU A 615 7.93 -2.28 13.53
CA GLU A 615 7.49 -1.11 14.32
C GLU A 615 8.29 -0.92 15.61
N LEU A 616 8.78 -2.01 16.20
CA LEU A 616 9.60 -1.96 17.43
C LEU A 616 11.07 -1.71 17.16
N PHE A 617 11.67 -2.36 16.15
CA PHE A 617 13.11 -2.58 16.11
C PHE A 617 13.84 -2.05 14.88
N VAL A 618 13.16 -1.42 13.90
CA VAL A 618 13.86 -0.74 12.81
C VAL A 618 14.72 0.38 13.39
N PRO A 619 16.03 0.43 13.10
CA PRO A 619 16.87 1.52 13.56
C PRO A 619 16.36 2.89 13.12
N GLN A 620 16.51 3.88 14.00
CA GLN A 620 16.10 5.24 13.71
C GLN A 620 17.15 5.92 12.82
N LEU A 621 16.69 6.46 11.69
CA LEU A 621 17.52 7.15 10.72
C LEU A 621 16.89 8.46 10.28
N VAL A 622 17.73 9.42 9.87
CA VAL A 622 17.26 10.61 9.18
C VAL A 622 17.07 10.32 7.69
N GLY A 623 15.97 10.80 7.15
CA GLY A 623 15.62 10.69 5.75
C GLY A 623 14.97 11.98 5.24
N LYS A 624 14.66 12.04 3.93
CA LYS A 624 13.97 13.19 3.36
C LYS A 624 12.45 12.96 3.33
N VAL A 625 11.72 14.02 3.56
CA VAL A 625 10.26 14.08 3.40
C VAL A 625 9.91 15.25 2.49
N ALA A 626 9.04 15.01 1.52
CA ALA A 626 8.45 16.06 0.71
C ALA A 626 7.48 16.87 1.59
N PHE A 627 7.76 18.16 1.78
CA PHE A 627 7.04 18.94 2.76
C PHE A 627 6.69 20.36 2.32
N GLY A 628 7.44 20.90 1.37
CA GLY A 628 7.47 22.33 1.09
C GLY A 628 8.65 23.03 1.79
N GLU A 629 8.56 24.34 1.90
CA GLU A 629 9.59 25.17 2.53
C GLU A 629 9.38 25.25 4.05
N ASP A 630 10.49 25.40 4.81
CA ASP A 630 10.41 25.78 6.22
C ASP A 630 9.92 27.23 6.32
N PRO A 631 8.72 27.48 6.88
CA PRO A 631 8.15 28.82 6.90
C PRO A 631 8.94 29.82 7.75
N CYS A 632 9.88 29.36 8.56
CA CYS A 632 10.76 30.18 9.38
C CYS A 632 12.12 30.51 8.73
N ALA A 633 12.46 29.83 7.65
CA ALA A 633 13.63 30.13 6.83
C ALA A 633 13.25 31.04 5.66
N PRO A 634 14.22 31.78 5.07
CA PRO A 634 13.95 32.54 3.85
C PRO A 634 13.48 31.61 2.75
N GLY A 635 12.32 31.93 2.16
CA GLY A 635 11.76 31.16 1.04
C GLY A 635 12.67 31.20 -0.17
N GLU A 636 12.75 30.12 -0.94
CA GLU A 636 13.61 30.02 -2.13
C GLU A 636 13.34 31.10 -3.17
N THR A 637 12.09 31.51 -3.31
CA THR A 637 11.65 32.53 -4.28
C THR A 637 11.50 33.91 -3.68
N THR A 638 11.05 34.01 -2.43
CA THR A 638 10.73 35.28 -1.76
C THR A 638 11.93 35.88 -1.02
N GLY A 639 12.88 35.06 -0.59
CA GLY A 639 14.03 35.47 0.21
C GLY A 639 13.67 35.96 1.62
N VAL A 640 12.43 35.80 2.05
CA VAL A 640 11.93 36.16 3.38
C VAL A 640 11.18 34.98 4.00
N ALA A 641 11.18 34.90 5.34
CA ALA A 641 10.41 33.91 6.06
C ALA A 641 8.89 34.15 5.87
N ALA A 642 8.14 33.09 5.66
CA ALA A 642 6.68 33.19 5.48
C ALA A 642 5.93 33.48 6.80
N GLU A 643 6.48 33.05 7.94
CA GLU A 643 5.87 33.22 9.25
C GLU A 643 6.68 34.18 10.14
N PRO A 644 6.03 34.98 11.02
CA PRO A 644 6.71 35.92 11.90
C PRO A 644 7.49 35.21 13.00
N PHE A 645 8.48 35.91 13.57
CA PHE A 645 9.30 35.36 14.66
C PHE A 645 8.49 34.86 15.87
N SER A 646 7.38 35.53 16.19
CA SER A 646 6.51 35.12 17.30
C SER A 646 6.00 33.69 17.18
N LYS A 647 5.71 33.23 15.97
CA LYS A 647 5.33 31.84 15.68
C LYS A 647 6.57 30.94 15.56
N CYS A 648 7.61 31.40 14.88
CA CYS A 648 8.82 30.63 14.67
C CYS A 648 9.58 30.32 15.97
N ALA A 649 9.49 31.20 16.96
CA ALA A 649 10.04 30.94 18.29
C ALA A 649 9.45 29.68 18.95
N ASN A 650 8.17 29.38 18.70
CA ASN A 650 7.54 28.15 19.18
C ASN A 650 8.24 26.88 18.68
N THR A 651 8.83 26.96 17.48
CA THR A 651 9.54 25.81 16.85
C THR A 651 11.00 25.69 17.31
N GLY A 652 11.46 26.53 18.24
CA GLY A 652 12.84 26.53 18.72
C GLY A 652 13.79 27.42 17.93
N VAL A 653 13.29 28.23 16.99
CA VAL A 653 14.11 29.26 16.30
C VAL A 653 14.47 30.36 17.26
N THR A 654 15.77 30.74 17.30
CA THR A 654 16.24 31.86 18.11
C THR A 654 16.13 33.17 17.35
N ALA A 655 16.06 34.31 18.10
CA ALA A 655 16.02 35.62 17.49
C ALA A 655 17.29 35.91 16.64
N ALA A 656 18.42 35.37 17.03
CA ALA A 656 19.69 35.52 16.28
C ALA A 656 19.65 34.78 14.92
N GLN A 657 19.03 33.60 14.87
CA GLN A 657 18.87 32.82 13.64
C GLN A 657 17.83 33.44 12.70
N TYR A 658 16.73 33.91 13.25
CA TYR A 658 15.61 34.51 12.47
C TYR A 658 16.01 35.90 11.92
N GLY A 659 16.78 36.68 12.65
CA GLY A 659 17.09 38.03 12.29
C GLY A 659 15.83 38.90 12.12
N ASN A 660 15.65 39.48 10.92
CA ASN A 660 14.45 40.22 10.54
C ASN A 660 13.50 39.45 9.58
N GLY A 661 13.69 38.15 9.45
CA GLY A 661 12.92 37.29 8.54
C GLY A 661 13.33 37.39 7.06
N GLY A 662 14.23 38.31 6.70
CA GLY A 662 14.73 38.48 5.34
C GLY A 662 16.25 38.27 5.29
N SER A 663 16.99 39.25 4.73
CA SER A 663 18.42 39.13 4.43
C SER A 663 19.31 38.84 5.65
N THR A 664 18.84 39.06 6.87
CA THR A 664 19.55 38.73 8.11
C THR A 664 19.09 37.38 8.70
N ASN A 665 18.12 36.71 8.14
CA ASN A 665 17.74 35.36 8.51
C ASN A 665 18.81 34.40 7.99
N THR A 666 19.42 33.63 8.89
CA THR A 666 20.52 32.73 8.57
C THR A 666 20.11 31.26 8.53
N ILE A 667 18.82 30.96 8.68
CA ILE A 667 18.32 29.60 8.68
C ILE A 667 18.39 29.04 7.26
N PRO A 668 19.17 27.98 6.99
CA PRO A 668 19.19 27.33 5.68
C PRO A 668 17.85 26.70 5.37
N GLN A 669 17.28 27.03 4.20
CA GLN A 669 16.06 26.42 3.69
C GLN A 669 16.29 24.96 3.24
N GLY A 670 15.29 24.13 3.39
CA GLY A 670 15.22 22.84 2.72
C GLY A 670 15.01 23.03 1.21
N THR A 671 15.92 22.53 0.39
CA THR A 671 15.90 22.74 -1.06
C THR A 671 14.96 21.76 -1.76
N GLY A 672 14.28 22.22 -2.82
CA GLY A 672 13.38 21.38 -3.62
C GLY A 672 12.13 20.91 -2.88
N GLY A 673 11.70 21.66 -1.85
CA GLY A 673 10.53 21.31 -1.06
C GLY A 673 10.71 20.07 -0.16
N GLN A 674 11.94 19.77 0.26
CA GLN A 674 12.23 18.62 1.14
C GLN A 674 12.87 19.06 2.45
N LEU A 675 12.30 18.58 3.55
CA LEU A 675 12.89 18.69 4.90
C LEU A 675 13.40 17.32 5.35
N THR A 676 14.12 17.29 6.46
CA THR A 676 14.61 16.05 7.06
C THR A 676 13.62 15.54 8.09
N GLN A 677 13.33 14.24 8.06
CA GLN A 677 12.58 13.52 9.08
C GLN A 677 13.46 12.50 9.80
N LEU A 678 13.19 12.27 11.08
CA LEU A 678 13.67 11.11 11.81
C LEU A 678 12.60 10.02 11.77
N GLN A 679 12.87 8.92 11.10
CA GLN A 679 11.97 7.78 11.00
C GLN A 679 12.60 6.52 11.60
N GLY A 680 11.77 5.53 11.92
CA GLY A 680 12.21 4.25 12.47
C GLY A 680 11.31 3.71 13.55
N GLY A 681 11.71 2.58 14.13
CA GLY A 681 10.98 1.88 15.18
C GLY A 681 11.06 2.56 16.55
N ASN A 682 10.14 2.12 17.42
CA ASN A 682 10.10 2.55 18.81
C ASN A 682 9.83 1.34 19.72
N PRO A 683 10.81 0.90 20.51
CA PRO A 683 10.63 -0.26 21.39
C PRO A 683 9.68 0.00 22.57
N ASN A 684 9.25 1.24 22.80
CA ASN A 684 8.32 1.62 23.85
C ASN A 684 6.85 1.65 23.42
N LEU A 685 6.54 1.18 22.20
CA LEU A 685 5.17 1.13 21.72
C LEU A 685 4.28 0.22 22.57
N LYS A 686 3.08 0.71 22.82
CA LYS A 686 2.00 -0.06 23.45
C LYS A 686 1.16 -0.76 22.38
N PRO A 687 0.49 -1.86 22.74
CA PRO A 687 -0.50 -2.48 21.85
C PRO A 687 -1.64 -1.53 21.49
N GLU A 688 -2.07 -1.60 20.23
CA GLU A 688 -3.32 -0.98 19.81
C GLU A 688 -4.51 -1.76 20.37
N GLN A 689 -5.59 -1.05 20.68
CA GLN A 689 -6.82 -1.62 21.20
C GLN A 689 -7.99 -1.24 20.31
N ALA A 690 -8.93 -2.15 20.13
CA ALA A 690 -10.17 -1.90 19.42
C ALA A 690 -11.39 -2.47 20.15
N ASP A 691 -12.36 -1.62 20.45
CA ASP A 691 -13.66 -2.02 20.95
C ASP A 691 -14.65 -2.04 19.78
N THR A 692 -15.09 -3.23 19.38
CA THR A 692 -16.01 -3.45 18.26
C THR A 692 -17.38 -3.88 18.75
N TYR A 693 -18.41 -3.14 18.32
CA TYR A 693 -19.82 -3.47 18.55
C TYR A 693 -20.46 -3.80 17.21
N THR A 694 -21.23 -4.89 17.15
CA THR A 694 -22.05 -5.21 15.99
C THR A 694 -23.48 -5.49 16.38
N LEU A 695 -24.43 -5.10 15.52
CA LEU A 695 -25.83 -5.46 15.63
C LEU A 695 -26.35 -5.82 14.24
N GLY A 696 -26.82 -7.02 14.07
CA GLY A 696 -27.22 -7.54 12.78
C GLY A 696 -28.57 -8.26 12.80
N LEU A 697 -29.24 -8.26 11.64
CA LEU A 697 -30.44 -9.02 11.33
C LEU A 697 -30.16 -9.86 10.09
N THR A 698 -30.32 -11.18 10.23
CA THR A 698 -30.39 -12.08 9.06
C THR A 698 -31.83 -12.54 8.87
N PHE A 699 -32.24 -12.67 7.60
CA PHE A 699 -33.61 -13.04 7.27
C PHE A 699 -33.69 -13.94 6.04
N GLN A 700 -34.46 -14.99 6.17
CA GLN A 700 -34.79 -15.96 5.11
C GLN A 700 -36.24 -16.38 5.24
N PRO A 701 -37.18 -15.54 4.77
CA PRO A 701 -38.61 -15.76 4.97
C PRO A 701 -39.10 -17.05 4.27
N GLN A 702 -39.85 -17.90 4.97
CA GLN A 702 -40.45 -19.11 4.38
C GLN A 702 -41.43 -18.77 3.26
N SER A 703 -42.01 -17.56 3.27
CA SER A 703 -42.88 -17.06 2.18
C SER A 703 -42.10 -16.72 0.89
N LEU A 704 -40.79 -16.56 0.97
CA LEU A 704 -39.85 -16.30 -0.12
C LEU A 704 -38.60 -17.18 0.06
N PRO A 705 -38.69 -18.50 -0.10
CA PRO A 705 -37.64 -19.44 0.29
C PRO A 705 -36.32 -19.25 -0.48
N ASP A 706 -36.38 -18.67 -1.66
CA ASP A 706 -35.23 -18.37 -2.51
C ASP A 706 -34.59 -16.99 -2.21
N PHE A 707 -35.09 -16.27 -1.19
CA PHE A 707 -34.56 -14.99 -0.74
C PHE A 707 -33.84 -15.12 0.59
N ALA A 708 -32.60 -14.58 0.66
CA ALA A 708 -31.86 -14.46 1.90
C ALA A 708 -31.17 -13.08 1.96
N GLY A 709 -31.09 -12.52 3.16
CA GLY A 709 -30.40 -11.25 3.33
C GLY A 709 -29.90 -11.00 4.73
N SER A 710 -29.00 -10.03 4.86
CA SER A 710 -28.56 -9.49 6.16
C SER A 710 -28.36 -7.98 6.10
N ILE A 711 -28.55 -7.35 7.24
CA ILE A 711 -28.21 -5.95 7.52
C ILE A 711 -27.45 -5.94 8.81
N ASP A 712 -26.22 -5.42 8.78
CA ASP A 712 -25.30 -5.44 9.92
C ASP A 712 -24.73 -4.05 10.16
N TYR A 713 -25.05 -3.45 11.28
CA TYR A 713 -24.38 -2.26 11.80
C TYR A 713 -23.11 -2.66 12.54
N TYR A 714 -22.05 -1.87 12.36
CA TYR A 714 -20.80 -2.00 13.09
C TYR A 714 -20.30 -0.67 13.60
N ARG A 715 -19.61 -0.73 14.73
CA ARG A 715 -18.86 0.39 15.32
C ARG A 715 -17.55 -0.12 15.86
N ILE A 716 -16.43 0.38 15.32
CA ILE A 716 -15.06 0.03 15.70
C ILE A 716 -14.40 1.26 16.28
N LYS A 717 -14.06 1.24 17.56
CA LYS A 717 -13.36 2.31 18.26
C LYS A 717 -11.93 1.89 18.53
N LEU A 718 -10.99 2.53 17.85
CA LEU A 718 -9.55 2.30 17.99
C LEU A 718 -8.96 3.25 19.03
N LYS A 719 -7.97 2.76 19.79
CA LYS A 719 -7.17 3.51 20.76
C LYS A 719 -5.71 3.11 20.64
N ASP A 720 -4.81 4.03 21.02
CA ASP A 720 -3.36 3.81 20.99
C ASP A 720 -2.84 3.32 19.63
N VAL A 721 -3.41 3.84 18.54
CA VAL A 721 -3.06 3.48 17.17
C VAL A 721 -1.58 3.73 16.91
N VAL A 722 -0.87 2.74 16.38
CA VAL A 722 0.56 2.87 16.03
C VAL A 722 0.68 3.52 14.64
N GLY A 723 1.42 4.61 14.57
CA GLY A 723 1.69 5.33 13.34
C GLY A 723 2.69 6.44 13.57
N ALA A 724 3.04 7.15 12.50
CA ALA A 724 3.83 8.37 12.57
C ALA A 724 2.92 9.59 12.44
N LEU A 725 3.21 10.66 13.16
CA LEU A 725 2.51 11.92 12.97
C LEU A 725 2.91 12.55 11.65
N ASP A 726 1.95 13.14 10.95
CA ASP A 726 2.25 13.88 9.74
C ASP A 726 3.14 15.09 10.02
N ALA A 727 4.20 15.27 9.21
CA ALA A 727 5.19 16.31 9.43
C ALA A 727 4.61 17.73 9.29
N GLN A 728 3.66 17.93 8.37
CA GLN A 728 2.97 19.20 8.20
C GLN A 728 2.08 19.52 9.39
N LEU A 729 1.37 18.51 9.90
CA LEU A 729 0.55 18.63 11.09
C LEU A 729 1.43 19.05 12.31
N ILE A 730 2.59 18.40 12.48
CA ILE A 730 3.55 18.72 13.56
C ILE A 730 4.00 20.19 13.46
N LEU A 731 4.55 20.58 12.31
CA LEU A 731 5.13 21.91 12.15
C LEU A 731 4.08 23.01 12.28
N ARG A 732 2.93 22.83 11.64
CA ARG A 732 1.86 23.82 11.63
C ARG A 732 1.26 24.04 13.02
N ASN A 733 0.91 22.96 13.71
CA ASN A 733 0.36 23.08 15.07
C ASN A 733 1.39 23.63 16.06
N CYS A 734 2.67 23.28 15.92
CA CYS A 734 3.71 23.89 16.74
C CYS A 734 3.83 25.41 16.48
N LEU A 735 3.85 25.83 15.21
CA LEU A 735 3.90 27.26 14.84
C LEU A 735 2.72 28.03 15.43
N ASP A 736 1.52 27.52 15.26
CA ASP A 736 0.28 28.25 15.57
C ASP A 736 -0.05 28.23 17.07
N THR A 737 0.24 27.14 17.77
CA THR A 737 -0.21 26.93 19.15
C THR A 737 0.91 26.96 20.19
N GLY A 738 2.14 26.62 19.80
CA GLY A 738 3.24 26.41 20.74
C GLY A 738 3.05 25.18 21.64
N ASP A 739 2.10 24.28 21.30
CA ASP A 739 1.80 23.10 22.10
C ASP A 739 3.04 22.17 22.17
N PRO A 740 3.53 21.86 23.38
CA PRO A 740 4.68 20.98 23.57
C PRO A 740 4.52 19.60 22.90
N THR A 741 3.29 19.11 22.70
CA THR A 741 3.01 17.83 22.05
C THR A 741 3.54 17.80 20.62
N TYR A 742 3.40 18.92 19.90
CA TYR A 742 3.88 19.06 18.52
C TYR A 742 5.30 19.61 18.51
N CYS A 743 5.60 20.62 19.34
CA CYS A 743 6.89 21.32 19.31
C CYS A 743 8.05 20.43 19.76
N SER A 744 7.82 19.46 20.65
CA SER A 744 8.83 18.46 21.04
C SER A 744 9.23 17.52 19.90
N GLN A 745 8.42 17.43 18.85
CA GLN A 745 8.74 16.64 17.65
C GLN A 745 9.58 17.41 16.62
N LEU A 746 9.87 18.71 16.86
CA LEU A 746 10.72 19.52 16.01
C LEU A 746 12.08 19.67 16.67
N VAL A 747 13.09 19.07 16.07
CA VAL A 747 14.47 19.14 16.56
C VAL A 747 15.28 19.99 15.58
N ARG A 748 15.34 21.31 15.80
CA ARG A 748 16.11 22.19 14.94
C ARG A 748 17.61 22.03 15.20
N HIS A 749 18.41 22.23 14.14
CA HIS A 749 19.86 22.23 14.28
C HIS A 749 20.28 23.39 15.21
N PRO A 750 21.06 23.12 16.29
CA PRO A 750 21.29 24.10 17.36
C PRO A 750 22.01 25.38 16.90
N ILE A 751 22.88 25.26 15.90
CA ILE A 751 23.65 26.41 15.39
C ILE A 751 22.88 27.13 14.27
N THR A 752 22.40 26.39 13.27
CA THR A 752 21.86 27.01 12.06
C THR A 752 20.34 27.19 12.10
N GLY A 753 19.62 26.53 13.01
CA GLY A 753 18.17 26.57 13.11
C GLY A 753 17.43 25.79 12.04
N THR A 754 18.11 25.17 11.07
CA THR A 754 17.47 24.44 9.95
C THR A 754 16.73 23.18 10.38
N LEU A 755 15.70 22.79 9.62
CA LEU A 755 15.05 21.47 9.63
C LEU A 755 15.58 20.57 8.49
N ASN A 756 16.73 20.89 7.94
CA ASN A 756 17.40 20.13 6.88
C ASN A 756 18.71 19.53 7.37
N GLY A 757 18.67 18.79 8.48
CA GLY A 757 19.86 18.23 9.12
C GLY A 757 20.34 16.93 8.48
N ALA A 758 21.58 16.58 8.80
CA ALA A 758 22.32 15.46 8.22
C ALA A 758 22.34 14.21 9.05
N SER A 759 22.15 14.34 10.33
CA SER A 759 22.34 13.23 11.28
C SER A 759 21.46 13.39 12.50
N VAL A 760 21.17 12.28 13.15
CA VAL A 760 20.40 12.27 14.40
C VAL A 760 21.11 13.12 15.48
N ALA A 761 22.42 13.00 15.60
CA ALA A 761 23.20 13.72 16.60
C ALA A 761 23.27 15.25 16.37
N GLY A 762 23.21 15.70 15.11
CA GLY A 762 23.27 17.11 14.76
C GLY A 762 21.96 17.86 14.88
N GLY A 763 20.83 17.17 14.98
CA GLY A 763 19.50 17.78 14.88
C GLY A 763 19.16 18.26 13.46
N GLY A 764 18.10 19.04 13.34
CA GLY A 764 17.61 19.56 12.05
C GLY A 764 16.61 18.60 11.38
N TYR A 765 15.67 18.04 12.13
CA TYR A 765 14.67 17.11 11.59
C TYR A 765 13.34 17.20 12.33
N ILE A 766 12.31 16.66 11.68
CA ILE A 766 10.99 16.46 12.26
C ILE A 766 10.89 14.99 12.69
N VAL A 767 10.48 14.72 13.92
CA VAL A 767 10.37 13.34 14.44
C VAL A 767 9.12 12.68 13.90
N GLN A 768 9.31 11.66 13.07
CA GLN A 768 8.26 10.82 12.47
C GLN A 768 8.52 9.34 12.78
N THR A 769 9.04 9.03 13.97
CA THR A 769 9.13 7.65 14.44
C THR A 769 7.74 7.12 14.80
N ASN A 770 7.60 5.80 14.82
CA ASN A 770 6.37 5.16 15.26
C ASN A 770 6.05 5.53 16.71
N VAL A 771 4.83 6.01 16.95
CA VAL A 771 4.30 6.34 18.28
C VAL A 771 2.85 5.85 18.39
N ASN A 772 2.35 5.70 19.60
CA ASN A 772 0.92 5.48 19.80
C ASN A 772 0.20 6.83 19.67
N ILE A 773 -0.32 7.10 18.48
CA ILE A 773 -1.07 8.31 18.17
C ILE A 773 -2.56 8.08 18.43
N GLY A 774 -3.22 9.08 18.90
CA GLY A 774 -4.66 9.29 18.95
C GLY A 774 -5.58 8.08 19.00
N ALA A 775 -6.67 8.22 18.27
CA ALA A 775 -7.75 7.26 18.21
C ALA A 775 -8.36 7.23 16.80
N GLY A 776 -9.20 6.24 16.54
CA GLY A 776 -10.04 6.17 15.34
C GLY A 776 -11.45 5.68 15.69
N LEU A 777 -12.44 6.15 14.94
CA LEU A 777 -13.81 5.66 15.03
C LEU A 777 -14.34 5.35 13.64
N LEU A 778 -14.70 4.10 13.42
CA LEU A 778 -15.29 3.63 12.17
C LEU A 778 -16.68 3.09 12.42
N GLU A 779 -17.67 3.64 11.74
CA GLU A 779 -19.07 3.21 11.84
C GLU A 779 -19.67 3.01 10.45
N GLY A 780 -20.53 2.00 10.34
CA GLY A 780 -21.22 1.76 9.08
C GLY A 780 -22.23 0.64 9.13
N ILE A 781 -22.81 0.37 7.95
CA ILE A 781 -23.82 -0.67 7.74
C ILE A 781 -23.41 -1.50 6.54
N ASP A 782 -23.30 -2.81 6.73
CA ASP A 782 -23.13 -3.78 5.65
C ASP A 782 -24.51 -4.35 5.25
N LEU A 783 -24.73 -4.47 3.96
CA LEU A 783 -25.97 -5.00 3.38
C LEU A 783 -25.65 -6.16 2.44
N GLN A 784 -26.27 -7.30 2.66
CA GLN A 784 -26.21 -8.45 1.76
C GLN A 784 -27.61 -8.91 1.42
N ALA A 785 -27.86 -9.25 0.15
CA ALA A 785 -29.10 -9.87 -0.27
C ALA A 785 -28.88 -10.79 -1.47
N ALA A 786 -29.49 -11.95 -1.45
CA ALA A 786 -29.49 -12.89 -2.55
C ALA A 786 -30.93 -13.33 -2.84
N TYR A 787 -31.31 -13.37 -4.12
CA TYR A 787 -32.60 -13.84 -4.55
C TYR A 787 -32.48 -14.68 -5.82
N LYS A 788 -33.07 -15.87 -5.81
CA LYS A 788 -33.14 -16.76 -6.97
C LYS A 788 -34.57 -16.81 -7.50
N MET A 789 -34.74 -16.59 -8.78
CA MET A 789 -36.02 -16.64 -9.49
C MET A 789 -35.95 -17.74 -10.56
N ASN A 790 -36.92 -18.62 -10.60
CA ASN A 790 -37.09 -19.59 -11.68
C ASN A 790 -37.90 -18.94 -12.78
N LEU A 791 -37.32 -18.77 -13.96
CA LEU A 791 -37.96 -18.21 -15.15
C LEU A 791 -38.26 -19.28 -16.19
N PRO A 792 -39.14 -19.06 -17.18
CA PRO A 792 -39.45 -20.05 -18.20
C PRO A 792 -38.24 -20.59 -18.99
N TYR A 793 -37.19 -19.77 -19.11
CA TYR A 793 -35.99 -20.10 -19.86
C TYR A 793 -34.72 -20.15 -18.98
N GLY A 794 -34.83 -20.63 -17.74
CA GLY A 794 -33.72 -20.79 -16.83
C GLY A 794 -33.96 -20.18 -15.47
N SER A 795 -32.90 -19.98 -14.72
CA SER A 795 -32.94 -19.32 -13.40
C SER A 795 -32.11 -18.04 -13.36
N LEU A 796 -32.69 -16.99 -12.79
CA LEU A 796 -32.00 -15.72 -12.53
C LEU A 796 -31.66 -15.62 -11.05
N ARG A 797 -30.38 -15.40 -10.75
CA ARG A 797 -29.87 -15.12 -9.40
C ARG A 797 -29.41 -13.67 -9.30
N LEU A 798 -29.97 -12.94 -8.37
CA LEU A 798 -29.56 -11.58 -8.01
C LEU A 798 -28.76 -11.65 -6.70
N MET A 799 -27.63 -10.97 -6.66
CA MET A 799 -26.80 -10.85 -5.45
C MET A 799 -26.41 -9.39 -5.28
N LEU A 800 -26.74 -8.83 -4.12
CA LEU A 800 -26.34 -7.49 -3.70
C LEU A 800 -25.38 -7.59 -2.53
N ASN A 801 -24.25 -6.92 -2.64
CA ASN A 801 -23.32 -6.69 -1.56
C ASN A 801 -23.04 -5.19 -1.49
N GLY A 802 -23.34 -4.55 -0.36
CA GLY A 802 -23.22 -3.11 -0.17
C GLY A 802 -22.59 -2.77 1.17
N ALA A 803 -21.95 -1.60 1.23
CA ALA A 803 -21.41 -1.02 2.45
C ALA A 803 -21.75 0.47 2.50
N TYR A 804 -22.33 0.91 3.61
CA TYR A 804 -22.60 2.30 3.89
C TYR A 804 -21.73 2.77 5.07
N GLN A 805 -20.82 3.70 4.81
CA GLN A 805 -19.95 4.31 5.80
C GLN A 805 -20.64 5.50 6.44
N LEU A 806 -20.89 5.41 7.73
CA LEU A 806 -21.47 6.50 8.54
C LEU A 806 -20.39 7.48 8.98
N THR A 807 -19.29 6.95 9.54
CA THR A 807 -18.17 7.71 10.13
C THR A 807 -16.85 7.02 9.80
N ASN A 808 -15.82 7.83 9.53
CA ASN A 808 -14.42 7.43 9.39
C ASN A 808 -13.56 8.51 10.06
N GLU A 809 -13.64 8.56 11.39
CA GLU A 809 -13.01 9.61 12.19
C GLU A 809 -11.61 9.20 12.60
N THR A 810 -10.69 10.14 12.49
CA THR A 810 -9.31 10.06 13.00
C THR A 810 -9.06 11.16 14.00
N THR A 811 -8.52 10.80 15.16
CA THR A 811 -7.98 11.72 16.16
C THR A 811 -6.45 11.56 16.13
N PRO A 812 -5.70 12.44 15.46
CA PRO A 812 -4.26 12.26 15.26
C PRO A 812 -3.48 12.23 16.57
N ILE A 813 -3.86 13.04 17.53
CA ILE A 813 -3.23 13.12 18.85
C ILE A 813 -4.32 13.16 19.93
N LYS A 814 -4.07 12.51 21.04
CA LYS A 814 -4.96 12.55 22.18
C LYS A 814 -5.25 14.01 22.58
N ASP A 815 -6.52 14.36 22.71
CA ASP A 815 -7.04 15.69 23.03
C ASP A 815 -6.77 16.77 21.95
N GLY A 816 -6.26 16.40 20.77
CA GLY A 816 -5.88 17.31 19.66
C GLY A 816 -6.99 17.58 18.63
N GLY A 817 -8.22 17.16 18.91
CA GLY A 817 -9.34 17.25 17.96
C GLY A 817 -9.38 16.06 16.99
N SER A 818 -10.48 15.95 16.25
CA SER A 818 -10.69 14.87 15.27
C SER A 818 -11.24 15.40 13.96
N TYR A 819 -11.11 14.60 12.91
CA TYR A 819 -11.72 14.85 11.60
C TYR A 819 -12.35 13.57 11.05
N ASP A 820 -13.43 13.71 10.27
CA ASP A 820 -14.17 12.59 9.65
C ASP A 820 -13.93 12.58 8.12
N CYS A 821 -13.35 11.51 7.59
CA CYS A 821 -13.10 11.32 6.17
C CYS A 821 -14.26 10.64 5.42
N ALA A 822 -15.39 10.29 6.07
CA ALA A 822 -16.52 9.67 5.38
C ALA A 822 -17.16 10.61 4.35
N GLY A 823 -17.15 10.23 3.09
CA GLY A 823 -17.60 11.06 1.98
C GLY A 823 -16.55 12.04 1.45
N LEU A 824 -15.29 11.94 1.92
CA LEU A 824 -14.20 12.82 1.51
C LEU A 824 -13.09 12.07 0.76
N PHE A 825 -12.25 12.84 0.08
CA PHE A 825 -10.99 12.43 -0.56
C PHE A 825 -10.01 13.61 -0.51
N GLY A 826 -8.72 13.37 -0.60
CA GLY A 826 -7.73 14.45 -0.68
C GLY A 826 -6.44 14.15 0.09
N PRO A 827 -5.57 15.17 0.29
CA PRO A 827 -4.25 14.99 0.90
C PRO A 827 -4.27 14.45 2.32
N THR A 828 -5.24 14.85 3.14
CA THR A 828 -5.35 14.40 4.53
C THR A 828 -6.07 13.04 4.62
N CYS A 829 -7.18 12.88 3.91
CA CYS A 829 -7.94 11.64 3.86
C CYS A 829 -7.27 10.56 2.98
N GLN A 830 -6.26 10.91 2.22
CA GLN A 830 -5.35 10.10 1.39
C GLN A 830 -6.02 9.26 0.29
N THR A 831 -7.18 8.71 0.54
CA THR A 831 -7.93 7.86 -0.37
C THR A 831 -9.35 8.37 -0.57
N VAL A 832 -10.07 7.72 -1.47
CA VAL A 832 -11.48 7.99 -1.73
C VAL A 832 -12.33 7.21 -0.73
N ASN A 833 -13.15 7.91 0.09
CA ASN A 833 -13.98 7.32 1.13
C ASN A 833 -15.49 7.53 0.87
N PRO A 834 -16.07 6.91 -0.18
CA PRO A 834 -17.48 7.12 -0.49
C PRO A 834 -18.38 6.54 0.60
N ARG A 835 -19.45 7.26 0.98
CA ARG A 835 -20.40 6.77 1.98
C ARG A 835 -21.14 5.52 1.54
N TRP A 836 -21.42 5.34 0.24
CA TRP A 836 -22.10 4.17 -0.29
C TRP A 836 -21.33 3.51 -1.42
N ARG A 837 -21.14 2.19 -1.30
CA ARG A 837 -20.60 1.31 -2.34
C ARG A 837 -21.45 0.06 -2.44
N HIS A 838 -21.64 -0.45 -3.66
CA HIS A 838 -22.25 -1.77 -3.82
C HIS A 838 -21.80 -2.48 -5.08
N ASN A 839 -21.93 -3.80 -5.04
CA ASN A 839 -21.91 -4.68 -6.19
C ASN A 839 -23.27 -5.37 -6.30
N LEU A 840 -23.97 -5.14 -7.40
CA LEU A 840 -25.19 -5.87 -7.75
C LEU A 840 -24.89 -6.78 -8.93
N ARG A 841 -24.98 -8.08 -8.71
CA ARG A 841 -24.76 -9.10 -9.74
C ARG A 841 -26.06 -9.78 -10.10
N ALA A 842 -26.33 -9.86 -11.40
CA ALA A 842 -27.40 -10.64 -11.99
C ALA A 842 -26.81 -11.78 -12.82
N SER A 843 -27.06 -13.03 -12.45
CA SER A 843 -26.57 -14.22 -13.16
C SER A 843 -27.75 -15.03 -13.67
N TRP A 844 -27.84 -15.17 -14.98
CA TRP A 844 -28.91 -15.92 -15.67
C TRP A 844 -28.36 -17.23 -16.20
N ALA A 845 -28.72 -18.33 -15.56
CA ALA A 845 -28.40 -19.70 -15.98
C ALA A 845 -29.51 -20.23 -16.90
N MET A 846 -29.14 -20.52 -18.15
CA MET A 846 -30.04 -21.00 -19.20
C MET A 846 -30.07 -22.54 -19.27
N PRO A 847 -31.14 -23.15 -19.84
CA PRO A 847 -31.17 -24.59 -20.05
C PRO A 847 -30.15 -25.15 -21.03
N SER A 848 -29.43 -24.29 -21.76
CA SER A 848 -28.35 -24.61 -22.69
C SER A 848 -26.98 -24.71 -22.02
N ASP A 849 -26.92 -24.81 -20.69
CA ASP A 849 -25.69 -24.82 -19.88
C ASP A 849 -24.83 -23.57 -20.08
N VAL A 850 -25.47 -22.46 -20.45
CA VAL A 850 -24.85 -21.14 -20.54
C VAL A 850 -25.32 -20.27 -19.37
N THR A 851 -24.40 -19.67 -18.66
CA THR A 851 -24.70 -18.66 -17.63
C THR A 851 -24.12 -17.30 -18.07
N ILE A 852 -24.98 -16.28 -18.14
CA ILE A 852 -24.55 -14.88 -18.38
C ILE A 852 -24.67 -14.13 -17.08
N SER A 853 -23.62 -13.40 -16.72
CA SER A 853 -23.56 -12.59 -15.50
C SER A 853 -23.27 -11.13 -15.85
N ALA A 854 -24.08 -10.22 -15.34
CA ALA A 854 -23.83 -8.79 -15.37
C ALA A 854 -23.60 -8.30 -13.93
N THR A 855 -22.52 -7.56 -13.68
CA THR A 855 -22.23 -6.95 -12.38
C THR A 855 -22.21 -5.44 -12.52
N TRP A 856 -23.01 -4.76 -11.70
CA TRP A 856 -22.98 -3.32 -11.53
C TRP A 856 -22.19 -2.99 -10.26
N ARG A 857 -21.01 -2.37 -10.45
CA ARG A 857 -20.19 -1.83 -9.37
C ARG A 857 -20.46 -0.34 -9.26
N PHE A 858 -20.89 0.13 -8.11
CA PHE A 858 -21.22 1.52 -7.83
C PHE A 858 -20.35 2.08 -6.72
N LEU A 859 -19.79 3.24 -6.98
CA LEU A 859 -18.99 4.03 -6.05
C LEU A 859 -19.66 5.39 -5.86
N GLY A 860 -20.04 5.71 -4.63
CA GLY A 860 -20.67 6.98 -4.28
C GLY A 860 -19.77 8.18 -4.51
N GLY A 861 -20.36 9.36 -4.65
CA GLY A 861 -19.60 10.59 -4.81
C GLY A 861 -18.91 11.02 -3.51
N VAL A 862 -17.81 11.78 -3.66
CA VAL A 862 -16.99 12.30 -2.56
C VAL A 862 -16.62 13.78 -2.79
N LYS A 863 -16.25 14.48 -1.70
CA LYS A 863 -15.83 15.89 -1.72
C LYS A 863 -14.36 16.00 -1.33
N LEU A 864 -13.69 17.03 -1.82
CA LEU A 864 -12.29 17.31 -1.47
C LEU A 864 -12.19 17.74 0.01
N ASP A 865 -11.31 17.11 0.76
CA ASP A 865 -11.10 17.36 2.19
C ASP A 865 -10.53 18.75 2.47
N ASN A 866 -9.66 19.28 1.59
CA ASN A 866 -9.15 20.66 1.69
C ASN A 866 -10.24 21.72 1.71
N ASN A 867 -11.44 21.41 1.21
CA ASN A 867 -12.57 22.31 1.17
C ASN A 867 -13.50 22.14 2.39
N ASP A 868 -13.15 21.30 3.34
CA ASP A 868 -13.89 21.16 4.60
C ASP A 868 -13.53 22.28 5.58
N SER A 869 -14.46 22.63 6.43
CA SER A 869 -14.26 23.66 7.46
C SER A 869 -13.42 23.19 8.66
N ASN A 870 -13.15 21.89 8.78
CA ASN A 870 -12.32 21.36 9.86
C ASN A 870 -10.85 21.74 9.64
N PRO A 871 -10.21 22.49 10.54
CA PRO A 871 -8.83 22.95 10.36
C PRO A 871 -7.81 21.81 10.26
N LEU A 872 -8.11 20.64 10.80
CA LEU A 872 -7.27 19.45 10.70
C LEU A 872 -7.29 18.81 9.30
N LEU A 873 -8.28 19.15 8.47
CA LEU A 873 -8.37 18.76 7.07
C LEU A 873 -7.68 19.76 6.12
N LEU A 874 -6.92 20.70 6.62
CA LEU A 874 -6.12 21.68 5.90
C LEU A 874 -6.93 22.74 5.12
N GLY A 875 -8.26 22.71 5.12
CA GLY A 875 -9.11 23.64 4.39
C GLY A 875 -8.88 25.11 4.78
N SER A 876 -8.75 25.38 6.07
CA SER A 876 -8.53 26.74 6.58
C SER A 876 -7.09 27.24 6.49
N ALA A 877 -6.12 26.37 6.21
CA ALA A 877 -4.69 26.71 6.21
C ALA A 877 -4.20 27.36 4.91
N PHE A 878 -4.91 27.18 3.79
CA PHE A 878 -4.54 27.70 2.49
C PHE A 878 -5.34 28.95 2.06
N GLY A 879 -6.35 29.36 2.82
CA GLY A 879 -7.16 30.57 2.55
C GLY A 879 -8.12 30.43 1.37
N ASP A 880 -7.73 29.73 0.30
CA ASP A 880 -8.51 29.56 -0.92
C ASP A 880 -8.98 28.12 -1.09
N LEU A 881 -10.24 27.94 -1.49
CA LEU A 881 -10.83 26.63 -1.73
C LEU A 881 -10.56 26.19 -3.17
N ALA A 882 -10.06 24.97 -3.35
CA ALA A 882 -9.87 24.39 -4.67
C ALA A 882 -11.23 24.16 -5.36
N THR A 883 -11.42 24.75 -6.53
CA THR A 883 -12.64 24.57 -7.34
C THR A 883 -12.46 23.45 -8.35
N PHE A 884 -11.22 23.26 -8.86
CA PHE A 884 -10.93 22.10 -9.70
C PHE A 884 -11.06 20.83 -8.89
N ARG A 885 -11.91 19.95 -9.37
CA ARG A 885 -12.22 18.66 -8.75
C ARG A 885 -12.57 18.77 -7.24
N SER A 886 -13.30 19.83 -6.85
CA SER A 886 -13.83 20.01 -5.50
C SER A 886 -14.76 18.85 -5.05
N LYS A 887 -15.22 18.04 -6.01
CA LYS A 887 -16.00 16.82 -5.83
C LYS A 887 -15.76 15.82 -6.95
N ILE A 888 -15.85 14.55 -6.64
CA ILE A 888 -15.94 13.45 -7.59
C ILE A 888 -17.39 12.96 -7.57
N SER A 889 -18.02 12.99 -8.75
CA SER A 889 -19.38 12.47 -8.92
C SER A 889 -19.42 10.95 -8.79
N PRO A 890 -20.59 10.35 -8.47
CA PRO A 890 -20.70 8.89 -8.41
C PRO A 890 -20.24 8.20 -9.70
N VAL A 891 -19.57 7.07 -9.54
CA VAL A 891 -19.04 6.27 -10.65
C VAL A 891 -19.72 4.90 -10.68
N SER A 892 -20.12 4.46 -11.86
CA SER A 892 -20.68 3.13 -12.13
C SER A 892 -19.83 2.41 -13.15
N TYR A 893 -19.48 1.17 -12.87
CA TYR A 893 -18.89 0.24 -13.81
C TYR A 893 -19.85 -0.92 -14.07
N ILE A 894 -19.89 -1.40 -15.30
CA ILE A 894 -20.68 -2.57 -15.71
C ILE A 894 -19.71 -3.63 -16.22
N ASP A 895 -19.74 -4.79 -15.62
CA ASP A 895 -18.94 -5.95 -16.02
C ASP A 895 -19.88 -7.01 -16.59
N LEU A 896 -19.48 -7.66 -17.68
CA LEU A 896 -20.25 -8.70 -18.34
C LEU A 896 -19.39 -9.95 -18.51
N ALA A 897 -19.90 -11.10 -18.11
CA ALA A 897 -19.23 -12.38 -18.26
C ALA A 897 -20.22 -13.47 -18.70
N ALA A 898 -19.70 -14.46 -19.42
CA ALA A 898 -20.43 -15.66 -19.80
C ALA A 898 -19.61 -16.91 -19.48
N THR A 899 -20.27 -17.92 -18.99
CA THR A 899 -19.73 -19.27 -18.78
C THR A 899 -20.59 -20.27 -19.55
N TRP A 900 -19.95 -21.14 -20.31
CA TRP A 900 -20.58 -22.20 -21.04
C TRP A 900 -20.00 -23.57 -20.67
N ASP A 901 -20.78 -24.40 -20.03
CA ASP A 901 -20.46 -25.80 -19.76
C ASP A 901 -20.68 -26.64 -21.02
N VAL A 902 -19.70 -26.63 -21.94
CA VAL A 902 -19.75 -27.32 -23.24
C VAL A 902 -19.99 -28.83 -23.05
N SER A 903 -19.42 -29.37 -21.98
CA SER A 903 -19.62 -30.74 -21.51
C SER A 903 -19.23 -30.83 -20.03
N LYS A 904 -19.48 -31.98 -19.37
CA LYS A 904 -19.00 -32.22 -18.01
C LYS A 904 -17.46 -32.17 -17.85
N HIS A 905 -16.72 -32.19 -18.98
CA HIS A 905 -15.26 -32.14 -18.99
C HIS A 905 -14.71 -30.82 -19.50
N LEU A 906 -15.50 -29.97 -20.11
CA LEU A 906 -15.06 -28.75 -20.76
C LEU A 906 -15.98 -27.59 -20.44
N GLN A 907 -15.44 -26.54 -19.83
CA GLN A 907 -16.07 -25.25 -19.59
C GLN A 907 -15.27 -24.15 -20.29
N VAL A 908 -15.96 -23.25 -20.97
CA VAL A 908 -15.42 -22.05 -21.59
C VAL A 908 -15.98 -20.83 -20.89
N ARG A 909 -15.14 -19.86 -20.57
CA ARG A 909 -15.53 -18.60 -19.93
C ARG A 909 -14.97 -17.41 -20.72
N GLY A 910 -15.67 -16.29 -20.70
CA GLY A 910 -15.15 -15.05 -21.24
C GLY A 910 -15.95 -13.86 -20.75
N GLY A 911 -15.36 -12.69 -20.80
CA GLY A 911 -16.03 -11.49 -20.32
C GLY A 911 -15.26 -10.21 -20.56
N ILE A 912 -15.89 -9.12 -20.17
CA ILE A 912 -15.36 -7.76 -20.25
C ILE A 912 -15.70 -7.03 -18.96
N ASN A 913 -14.70 -6.64 -18.20
CA ASN A 913 -14.86 -5.72 -17.06
C ASN A 913 -14.78 -4.28 -17.56
N ASN A 914 -15.48 -3.35 -16.91
CA ASN A 914 -15.64 -1.97 -17.36
C ASN A 914 -16.10 -1.89 -18.84
N LEU A 915 -17.20 -2.59 -19.18
CA LEU A 915 -17.75 -2.70 -20.54
C LEU A 915 -17.89 -1.37 -21.26
N LEU A 916 -18.20 -0.31 -20.52
CA LEU A 916 -18.43 1.04 -21.08
C LEU A 916 -17.14 1.84 -21.27
N ASP A 917 -15.96 1.28 -20.94
CA ASP A 917 -14.67 1.96 -21.06
C ASP A 917 -14.64 3.30 -20.30
N ARG A 918 -15.15 3.29 -19.10
CA ARG A 918 -15.26 4.52 -18.32
C ARG A 918 -13.90 4.91 -17.74
N ASP A 919 -13.43 6.11 -18.08
CA ASP A 919 -12.23 6.71 -17.53
C ASP A 919 -12.36 6.96 -16.03
N PRO A 920 -11.24 6.89 -15.28
CA PRO A 920 -11.21 7.31 -13.88
C PRO A 920 -11.41 8.82 -13.75
N PRO A 921 -11.99 9.31 -12.65
CA PRO A 921 -12.05 10.75 -12.36
C PRO A 921 -10.64 11.31 -12.15
N LEU A 922 -10.29 12.35 -12.92
CA LEU A 922 -8.98 12.98 -12.84
C LEU A 922 -8.84 13.92 -11.63
N ALA A 923 -7.64 14.01 -11.08
CA ALA A 923 -7.25 14.94 -10.05
C ALA A 923 -5.78 15.35 -10.24
N SER A 924 -5.37 16.49 -9.70
CA SER A 924 -3.98 16.95 -9.78
C SER A 924 -3.09 16.17 -8.81
N VAL A 925 -1.78 16.22 -9.03
CA VAL A 925 -0.78 15.54 -8.19
C VAL A 925 -0.76 16.06 -6.75
N GLU A 926 -1.13 17.30 -6.53
CA GLU A 926 -1.25 17.92 -5.21
C GLU A 926 -2.42 17.35 -4.40
N ILE A 927 -3.47 16.87 -5.10
CA ILE A 927 -4.66 16.28 -4.51
C ILE A 927 -4.49 14.77 -4.34
N VAL A 928 -3.91 14.11 -5.35
CA VAL A 928 -3.56 12.68 -5.29
C VAL A 928 -2.14 12.55 -4.75
N SER A 929 -1.99 12.25 -3.47
CA SER A 929 -0.66 12.17 -2.86
C SER A 929 0.22 11.14 -3.57
N GLY A 930 1.46 11.52 -3.87
CA GLY A 930 2.52 10.60 -4.22
C GLY A 930 2.79 10.36 -5.71
N GLY A 931 2.34 11.22 -6.65
CA GLY A 931 2.69 11.13 -8.08
C GLY A 931 2.03 9.98 -8.83
N ALA A 932 0.87 9.52 -8.36
CA ALA A 932 -0.01 8.60 -9.03
C ALA A 932 -0.45 9.15 -10.42
N PRO A 933 -0.91 8.31 -11.35
CA PRO A 933 -1.32 8.73 -12.67
C PRO A 933 -2.63 9.53 -12.63
N ASN A 934 -2.62 10.79 -12.11
CA ASN A 934 -3.72 11.76 -12.17
C ASN A 934 -5.09 11.27 -11.66
N TYR A 935 -5.19 10.15 -10.97
CA TYR A 935 -6.43 9.59 -10.40
C TYR A 935 -6.12 8.69 -9.20
N TYR A 936 -7.14 8.43 -8.39
CA TYR A 936 -7.02 7.46 -7.31
C TYR A 936 -7.19 6.02 -7.82
N GLU A 937 -6.32 5.12 -7.42
CA GLU A 937 -6.32 3.69 -7.77
C GLU A 937 -7.59 2.94 -7.36
N TYR A 938 -8.43 3.59 -6.62
CA TYR A 938 -9.78 3.16 -6.28
C TYR A 938 -10.70 3.00 -7.51
N TYR A 939 -10.36 3.65 -8.63
CA TYR A 939 -11.09 3.63 -9.90
C TYR A 939 -10.35 2.81 -10.94
N ASP A 940 -11.09 2.19 -11.86
CA ASP A 940 -10.50 1.41 -12.95
C ASP A 940 -9.73 2.33 -13.92
N GLY A 941 -8.41 2.19 -13.95
CA GLY A 941 -7.52 2.97 -14.81
C GLY A 941 -7.04 2.23 -16.07
N LEU A 942 -7.33 0.94 -16.20
CA LEU A 942 -6.83 0.13 -17.32
C LEU A 942 -7.75 0.14 -18.55
N GLY A 943 -8.98 0.67 -18.42
CA GLY A 943 -10.02 0.59 -19.44
C GLY A 943 -10.81 -0.73 -19.38
N ARG A 944 -11.29 -1.24 -20.52
CA ARG A 944 -11.94 -2.55 -20.59
C ARG A 944 -10.93 -3.66 -20.38
N GLN A 945 -11.14 -4.51 -19.39
CA GLN A 945 -10.38 -5.75 -19.23
C GLN A 945 -11.14 -6.89 -19.89
N VAL A 946 -10.60 -7.43 -20.98
CA VAL A 946 -11.18 -8.53 -21.76
C VAL A 946 -10.46 -9.82 -21.42
N PHE A 947 -11.21 -10.90 -21.19
CA PHE A 947 -10.63 -12.20 -20.91
C PHE A 947 -11.37 -13.35 -21.60
N ALA A 948 -10.64 -14.44 -21.82
CA ALA A 948 -11.16 -15.73 -22.24
C ALA A 948 -10.45 -16.84 -21.47
N ALA A 949 -11.18 -17.83 -21.02
CA ALA A 949 -10.63 -18.93 -20.24
C ALA A 949 -11.26 -20.27 -20.61
N VAL A 950 -10.49 -21.34 -20.40
CA VAL A 950 -10.91 -22.73 -20.61
C VAL A 950 -10.56 -23.53 -19.35
N THR A 951 -11.55 -24.25 -18.83
CA THR A 951 -11.36 -25.24 -17.75
C THR A 951 -11.64 -26.62 -18.27
N MET A 952 -10.69 -27.55 -18.10
CA MET A 952 -10.84 -28.98 -18.42
C MET A 952 -10.83 -29.79 -17.12
N LYS A 953 -11.77 -30.73 -16.99
CA LYS A 953 -11.92 -31.62 -15.81
C LYS A 953 -12.00 -33.08 -16.27
N PHE A 954 -11.18 -33.96 -15.65
CA PHE A 954 -11.09 -35.38 -15.99
C PHE A 954 -11.21 -36.26 -14.74
#